data_f72606004174cea4969f7a365681a6a9
#
_entry.id   f72606004174cea4969f7a365681a6a9
#
_cell.length_a   1.000
_cell.length_b   1.000
_cell.length_c   1.000
_cell.angle_alpha   90.00
_cell.angle_beta   90.00
_cell.angle_gamma   90.00
#
_symmetry.space_group_name_H-M   'P 1'
#
loop_
_entity.id
_entity.type
_entity.pdbx_description
1 polymer ?
#
loop_
_entity_poly.entity_id
_entity_poly.type
_entity_poly.pdbx_seq_one_letter_code
_entity_poly.pdbx_strand_id
1 'polypeptide(L)'
;MKSGTSARSLSRTRDPELGIPDWGSRTGDPELGIPDWPDRRARHHDGLDDAMTATPPTAWQASQHGALADEMIARIDGWWRATNYLSVGQIYLLDNPLLRTPLSREDVKPRLLGHWGTTPGLNFLYAHLNRMICERAQSTVYITGPGHGGPGLVASAYLDGTYTETYPDITTDTEGLRRLFRQFSFPGGIPSHVAPETPGSIHEGGELGYALSHAYGAAFDNPDLLVAAVVGDGEAETGALATSWHSNKFMHPLKDGVVLPILHLNGYKIANPTVLDRIPPDELRSLMIGYGHNPYFFEVADDNSPDHTDAHRRFAALLDEVLDEVATIKANAAAGDETRPRWPMIVFRTPKGWTGPAYIDGKKTTGSWRAHQVPLASARDTPEHLQVLADWLASYRPEELFDPTGKLNPDIAALAPRGTLRMSDNPHANGGLLLKDLRLPDFRDYAVEVPAPGAALAEATKVLGQWLTDVVRLNSDNFRIFGPDETASNRLQPVFEATDKQWNAEFFGPEVDDHLARAGRVVEMLSEHQCQGWLEGYLLTGRHGLFNCYEAFIHIIDSMFNQHAKWLKVTNHIPWRRPIASLNYLLSSHVWRQDHNGFSHQDPGFIDHVVNKSAEVVRVYLPPDANTLLSTYDHCLRSRQYVNVVVSGKQPHPNFLTMDEAIAHCTRGVGIWEWAGTEEYGCEPDVVLASAGDVPTLEALAAADLLRQHIPELGVRFVNVVDLMRLQDSSEHPHGLSNREFDMVFTEAKPVIFAYHGYPWLIHRLVYRRSNDARIHVRGYKEEGTTTTPFDMVMLNDLDRFHLVIDVIDRVPKLGARYAALRQQMVDNRIHAREYTREHGDDLPEVRNWVWPAARGLIADSSVAATLATGGDNE
;
A
#
# COMPACT_ATOMS: atom_id res chain seq x y z
N MET A 1 -5.68 19.74 -57.54
CA MET A 1 -6.98 19.36 -58.12
C MET A 1 -7.89 19.09 -56.91
N LYS A 2 -8.69 20.07 -56.51
CA LYS A 2 -10.14 20.21 -56.69
C LYS A 2 -10.87 18.88 -56.44
N SER A 3 -11.82 18.65 -55.55
CA SER A 3 -12.90 19.44 -54.92
C SER A 3 -13.63 18.41 -53.98
N GLY A 4 -14.41 18.65 -53.00
CA GLY A 4 -15.26 19.71 -52.62
C GLY A 4 -16.28 19.13 -51.55
N THR A 5 -16.60 19.95 -50.67
CA THR A 5 -17.71 20.06 -49.72
C THR A 5 -18.95 19.18 -49.87
N SER A 6 -19.50 18.67 -48.75
CA SER A 6 -20.92 18.86 -48.45
C SER A 6 -21.18 18.62 -46.93
N ALA A 7 -21.59 19.66 -46.25
CA ALA A 7 -22.29 19.62 -44.96
C ALA A 7 -23.74 19.17 -45.15
N ARG A 8 -24.22 18.29 -44.31
CA ARG A 8 -25.66 18.12 -44.09
C ARG A 8 -25.93 18.14 -42.59
N SER A 9 -26.64 19.15 -42.18
CA SER A 9 -27.39 19.29 -40.95
C SER A 9 -28.47 18.20 -40.87
N LEU A 10 -28.59 17.49 -39.73
CA LEU A 10 -29.77 16.78 -39.38
C LEU A 10 -30.24 17.18 -37.97
N SER A 11 -31.50 17.59 -37.99
CA SER A 11 -32.31 18.10 -36.89
C SER A 11 -32.46 17.12 -35.72
N ARG A 12 -32.56 17.77 -34.54
CA ARG A 12 -33.02 17.14 -33.28
C ARG A 12 -34.44 16.60 -33.44
N THR A 13 -34.65 15.32 -33.11
CA THR A 13 -35.92 14.85 -32.55
C THR A 13 -35.67 14.28 -31.15
N ARG A 14 -36.36 14.83 -30.19
CA ARG A 14 -36.47 14.34 -28.81
C ARG A 14 -37.37 13.13 -28.83
N ASP A 15 -37.00 12.09 -28.09
CA ASP A 15 -37.93 11.10 -27.54
C ASP A 15 -37.61 10.90 -26.04
N PRO A 16 -38.65 10.77 -25.20
CA PRO A 16 -38.57 10.86 -23.77
C PRO A 16 -38.55 9.50 -23.07
N GLU A 17 -38.11 9.53 -21.78
CA GLU A 17 -38.32 8.52 -20.75
C GLU A 17 -37.32 7.34 -20.69
N LEU A 18 -36.21 7.60 -19.96
CA LEU A 18 -35.61 6.62 -19.06
C LEU A 18 -35.15 7.40 -17.82
N GLY A 19 -35.90 7.22 -16.74
CA GLY A 19 -35.68 7.87 -15.46
C GLY A 19 -34.35 7.47 -14.83
N ILE A 20 -33.46 8.46 -14.69
CA ILE A 20 -32.29 8.41 -13.82
C ILE A 20 -32.72 9.04 -12.50
N PRO A 21 -32.51 8.40 -11.34
CA PRO A 21 -32.79 9.03 -10.06
C PRO A 21 -31.81 10.19 -9.83
N ASP A 22 -32.37 11.35 -9.64
CA ASP A 22 -31.71 12.59 -9.27
C ASP A 22 -31.14 12.48 -7.85
N TRP A 23 -29.82 12.54 -7.69
CA TRP A 23 -29.14 12.68 -6.41
C TRP A 23 -29.00 14.16 -6.07
N GLY A 24 -30.14 14.70 -5.56
CA GLY A 24 -30.20 16.07 -5.08
C GLY A 24 -29.19 16.32 -3.95
N SER A 25 -28.37 17.35 -4.17
CA SER A 25 -27.51 18.00 -3.20
C SER A 25 -28.28 18.34 -1.91
N ARG A 26 -27.87 17.77 -0.79
CA ARG A 26 -28.20 18.31 0.54
C ARG A 26 -26.93 18.76 1.24
N THR A 27 -26.78 20.07 1.30
CA THR A 27 -25.90 20.74 2.26
C THR A 27 -26.52 20.59 3.64
N GLY A 28 -25.82 20.02 4.60
CA GLY A 28 -26.18 19.96 6.01
C GLY A 28 -24.95 19.66 6.84
N ASP A 29 -24.78 20.37 7.91
CA ASP A 29 -23.70 20.43 8.90
C ASP A 29 -23.12 19.06 9.28
N PRO A 30 -21.82 18.96 9.61
CA PRO A 30 -21.14 17.72 9.92
C PRO A 30 -21.24 17.34 11.40
N GLU A 31 -22.43 16.97 11.85
CA GLU A 31 -22.54 15.94 12.89
C GLU A 31 -22.90 14.64 12.17
N LEU A 32 -21.94 13.74 12.09
CA LEU A 32 -22.07 12.42 11.48
C LEU A 32 -23.15 11.61 12.20
N GLY A 33 -24.40 11.80 11.77
CA GLY A 33 -25.49 10.91 12.05
C GLY A 33 -25.30 9.63 11.23
N ILE A 34 -24.68 8.63 11.82
CA ILE A 34 -24.69 7.27 11.33
C ILE A 34 -26.14 6.79 11.43
N PRO A 35 -26.77 6.26 10.34
CA PRO A 35 -28.09 5.66 10.47
C PRO A 35 -28.03 4.53 11.50
N ASP A 36 -28.97 4.54 12.45
CA ASP A 36 -29.17 3.44 13.40
C ASP A 36 -29.47 2.14 12.63
N TRP A 37 -28.44 1.36 12.40
CA TRP A 37 -28.58 -0.05 12.10
C TRP A 37 -28.74 -0.80 13.41
N PRO A 38 -29.61 -1.82 13.47
CA PRO A 38 -29.78 -2.60 14.68
C PRO A 38 -28.42 -3.12 15.16
N ASP A 39 -28.11 -2.77 16.39
CA ASP A 39 -26.83 -3.04 17.05
C ASP A 39 -26.49 -4.54 17.03
N ARG A 40 -25.66 -4.95 16.09
CA ARG A 40 -25.11 -6.32 16.02
C ARG A 40 -23.99 -6.56 17.04
N ARG A 41 -23.67 -5.56 17.89
CA ARG A 41 -22.68 -5.72 18.97
C ARG A 41 -23.02 -6.89 19.92
N ALA A 42 -24.31 -7.14 20.12
CA ALA A 42 -24.76 -8.19 21.06
C ALA A 42 -24.49 -9.63 20.59
N ARG A 43 -24.33 -9.89 19.27
CA ARG A 43 -24.09 -11.26 18.79
C ARG A 43 -22.63 -11.58 18.46
N HIS A 44 -21.79 -10.57 18.21
CA HIS A 44 -20.36 -10.77 18.02
C HIS A 44 -19.56 -10.58 19.31
N HIS A 45 -20.08 -9.79 20.29
CA HIS A 45 -19.41 -9.66 21.59
C HIS A 45 -19.50 -10.94 22.42
N ASP A 46 -20.62 -11.68 22.36
CA ASP A 46 -20.73 -12.95 23.08
C ASP A 46 -19.76 -14.02 22.54
N GLY A 47 -19.39 -13.97 21.26
CA GLY A 47 -18.41 -14.88 20.68
C GLY A 47 -16.95 -14.46 20.90
N LEU A 48 -16.69 -13.15 21.05
CA LEU A 48 -15.35 -12.63 21.34
C LEU A 48 -15.00 -12.72 22.82
N ASP A 49 -15.96 -12.53 23.70
CA ASP A 49 -15.75 -12.71 25.14
C ASP A 49 -15.54 -14.18 25.50
N ASP A 50 -16.23 -15.13 24.85
CA ASP A 50 -15.96 -16.56 24.99
C ASP A 50 -14.64 -16.98 24.35
N ALA A 51 -14.21 -16.33 23.26
CA ALA A 51 -12.90 -16.58 22.65
C ALA A 51 -11.74 -15.95 23.45
N MET A 52 -12.01 -14.86 24.20
CA MET A 52 -11.02 -14.23 25.09
C MET A 52 -10.92 -14.89 26.46
N THR A 53 -11.91 -15.69 26.87
CA THR A 53 -11.87 -16.52 28.10
C THR A 53 -11.43 -17.95 27.83
N ALA A 54 -11.38 -18.40 26.59
CA ALA A 54 -10.65 -19.61 26.23
C ALA A 54 -9.16 -19.34 26.43
N THR A 55 -8.54 -20.12 27.34
CA THR A 55 -7.07 -20.19 27.46
C THR A 55 -6.50 -20.23 26.06
N PRO A 56 -5.56 -19.33 25.68
CA PRO A 56 -5.01 -19.35 24.33
C PRO A 56 -4.53 -20.77 24.03
N PRO A 57 -4.79 -21.32 22.85
CA PRO A 57 -4.30 -22.64 22.49
C PRO A 57 -2.79 -22.63 22.66
N THR A 58 -2.36 -23.23 23.76
CA THR A 58 -0.97 -23.29 24.16
C THR A 58 -0.26 -24.23 23.22
N ALA A 59 0.63 -23.67 22.47
CA ALA A 59 1.66 -24.34 21.65
C ALA A 59 1.17 -25.01 20.36
N TRP A 60 1.91 -24.76 19.31
CA TRP A 60 1.94 -25.53 18.08
C TRP A 60 2.01 -27.03 18.43
N GLN A 61 0.92 -27.77 18.16
CA GLN A 61 0.82 -29.16 18.56
C GLN A 61 1.24 -30.07 17.40
N ALA A 62 2.09 -31.05 17.71
CA ALA A 62 2.40 -32.14 16.79
C ALA A 62 1.16 -32.99 16.52
N SER A 63 1.11 -33.65 15.37
CA SER A 63 0.06 -34.57 14.97
C SER A 63 -0.01 -35.74 15.94
N GLN A 64 -1.23 -36.11 16.34
CA GLN A 64 -1.48 -37.33 17.15
C GLN A 64 -2.02 -38.46 16.28
N HIS A 65 -2.10 -38.30 14.94
CA HIS A 65 -2.85 -39.20 14.09
C HIS A 65 -1.95 -40.01 13.12
N GLY A 66 -2.33 -41.27 12.96
CA GLY A 66 -1.87 -42.13 11.86
C GLY A 66 -2.56 -41.78 10.52
N ALA A 67 -2.54 -42.66 9.54
CA ALA A 67 -3.22 -42.47 8.27
C ALA A 67 -4.68 -42.04 8.43
N LEU A 68 -5.13 -41.04 7.69
CA LEU A 68 -6.50 -40.53 7.74
C LEU A 68 -7.53 -41.62 7.44
N ALA A 69 -8.64 -41.65 8.18
CA ALA A 69 -9.76 -42.51 7.90
C ALA A 69 -10.42 -42.18 6.54
N ASP A 70 -10.97 -43.21 5.90
CA ASP A 70 -11.61 -43.08 4.58
C ASP A 70 -12.76 -42.06 4.59
N GLU A 71 -13.49 -41.92 5.70
CA GLU A 71 -14.55 -40.93 5.88
C GLU A 71 -14.02 -39.49 5.85
N MET A 72 -12.85 -39.21 6.42
CA MET A 72 -12.22 -37.89 6.36
C MET A 72 -11.75 -37.60 4.94
N ILE A 73 -11.16 -38.57 4.27
CA ILE A 73 -10.78 -38.41 2.84
C ILE A 73 -12.00 -38.10 1.98
N ALA A 74 -13.12 -38.80 2.19
CA ALA A 74 -14.36 -38.53 1.48
C ALA A 74 -14.92 -37.12 1.74
N ARG A 75 -14.77 -36.58 2.97
CA ARG A 75 -15.15 -35.20 3.30
C ARG A 75 -14.27 -34.19 2.56
N ILE A 76 -12.97 -34.39 2.54
CA ILE A 76 -12.01 -33.52 1.87
C ILE A 76 -12.30 -33.50 0.37
N ASP A 77 -12.47 -34.68 -0.26
CA ASP A 77 -12.84 -34.81 -1.67
C ASP A 77 -14.18 -34.12 -1.98
N GLY A 78 -15.18 -34.36 -1.14
CA GLY A 78 -16.50 -33.74 -1.27
C GLY A 78 -16.43 -32.21 -1.24
N TRP A 79 -15.65 -31.65 -0.30
CA TRP A 79 -15.43 -30.20 -0.22
C TRP A 79 -14.72 -29.65 -1.46
N TRP A 80 -13.67 -30.33 -1.89
CA TRP A 80 -12.93 -29.92 -3.08
C TRP A 80 -13.77 -29.99 -4.35
N ARG A 81 -14.56 -31.08 -4.53
CA ARG A 81 -15.52 -31.15 -5.66
C ARG A 81 -16.59 -30.04 -5.59
N ALA A 82 -17.11 -29.75 -4.39
CA ALA A 82 -18.08 -28.68 -4.21
C ALA A 82 -17.51 -27.29 -4.55
N THR A 83 -16.31 -26.96 -4.06
CA THR A 83 -15.66 -25.68 -4.41
C THR A 83 -15.31 -25.58 -5.89
N ASN A 84 -14.88 -26.66 -6.53
CA ASN A 84 -14.64 -26.71 -7.96
C ASN A 84 -15.94 -26.52 -8.76
N TYR A 85 -17.02 -27.20 -8.39
CA TYR A 85 -18.35 -27.03 -8.99
C TYR A 85 -18.84 -25.58 -8.90
N LEU A 86 -18.78 -24.99 -7.70
CA LEU A 86 -19.16 -23.60 -7.48
C LEU A 86 -18.27 -22.63 -8.26
N SER A 87 -16.97 -22.92 -8.42
CA SER A 87 -16.05 -22.10 -9.19
C SER A 87 -16.38 -22.10 -10.68
N VAL A 88 -16.69 -23.28 -11.25
CA VAL A 88 -17.15 -23.39 -12.65
C VAL A 88 -18.49 -22.69 -12.81
N GLY A 89 -19.43 -22.88 -11.88
CA GLY A 89 -20.73 -22.20 -11.89
C GLY A 89 -20.59 -20.68 -11.90
N GLN A 90 -19.71 -20.12 -11.06
CA GLN A 90 -19.42 -18.68 -11.02
C GLN A 90 -18.88 -18.16 -12.35
N ILE A 91 -18.07 -18.92 -13.07
CA ILE A 91 -17.50 -18.50 -14.35
C ILE A 91 -18.58 -18.54 -15.46
N TYR A 92 -19.44 -19.57 -15.49
CA TYR A 92 -20.27 -19.89 -16.64
C TYR A 92 -21.74 -19.60 -16.45
N LEU A 93 -22.33 -19.84 -15.25
CA LEU A 93 -23.78 -19.95 -15.11
C LEU A 93 -24.48 -18.66 -14.64
N LEU A 94 -25.66 -18.41 -15.21
CA LEU A 94 -26.67 -17.45 -14.75
C LEU A 94 -27.79 -18.12 -13.95
N ASP A 95 -28.18 -19.30 -14.36
CA ASP A 95 -29.28 -20.06 -13.77
C ASP A 95 -28.98 -21.57 -13.78
N ASN A 96 -29.96 -22.39 -13.34
CA ASN A 96 -29.86 -23.85 -13.24
C ASN A 96 -28.67 -24.34 -12.36
N PRO A 97 -28.48 -23.78 -11.15
CA PRO A 97 -27.26 -23.97 -10.35
C PRO A 97 -27.08 -25.42 -9.84
N LEU A 98 -28.08 -26.30 -9.96
CA LEU A 98 -28.01 -27.71 -9.56
C LEU A 98 -28.22 -28.67 -10.74
N LEU A 99 -28.19 -28.21 -11.98
CA LEU A 99 -28.37 -28.99 -13.21
C LEU A 99 -29.67 -29.82 -13.21
N ARG A 100 -30.74 -29.28 -12.63
CA ARG A 100 -32.04 -30.00 -12.52
C ARG A 100 -32.74 -30.24 -13.88
N THR A 101 -32.42 -29.43 -14.84
CA THR A 101 -32.82 -29.55 -16.23
C THR A 101 -31.56 -29.62 -17.10
N PRO A 102 -31.65 -30.20 -18.31
CA PRO A 102 -30.53 -30.12 -19.25
C PRO A 102 -30.06 -28.66 -19.41
N LEU A 103 -28.76 -28.45 -19.41
CA LEU A 103 -28.18 -27.11 -19.54
C LEU A 103 -28.58 -26.50 -20.89
N SER A 104 -29.08 -25.28 -20.85
CA SER A 104 -29.51 -24.50 -22.01
C SER A 104 -28.60 -23.29 -22.24
N ARG A 105 -28.68 -22.70 -23.42
CA ARG A 105 -28.00 -21.46 -23.77
C ARG A 105 -28.33 -20.32 -22.81
N GLU A 106 -29.55 -20.24 -22.34
CA GLU A 106 -30.11 -19.22 -21.46
C GLU A 106 -29.51 -19.32 -20.06
N ASP A 107 -29.12 -20.52 -19.63
CA ASP A 107 -28.46 -20.73 -18.34
C ASP A 107 -27.02 -20.23 -18.30
N VAL A 108 -26.38 -19.99 -19.45
CA VAL A 108 -24.98 -19.56 -19.58
C VAL A 108 -24.87 -18.04 -19.70
N LYS A 109 -23.94 -17.43 -19.01
CA LYS A 109 -23.68 -15.98 -19.08
C LYS A 109 -23.42 -15.53 -20.51
N PRO A 110 -23.88 -14.33 -20.90
CA PRO A 110 -23.59 -13.77 -22.22
C PRO A 110 -22.12 -13.35 -22.38
N ARG A 111 -21.44 -13.13 -21.29
CA ARG A 111 -20.03 -12.75 -21.22
C ARG A 111 -19.35 -13.61 -20.18
N LEU A 112 -18.46 -14.49 -20.63
CA LEU A 112 -17.74 -15.45 -19.80
C LEU A 112 -16.41 -14.85 -19.35
N LEU A 113 -16.22 -14.68 -18.06
CA LEU A 113 -15.02 -14.09 -17.45
C LEU A 113 -14.64 -14.88 -16.19
N GLY A 114 -13.33 -15.07 -16.00
CA GLY A 114 -12.75 -15.77 -14.87
C GLY A 114 -11.56 -16.61 -15.30
N HIS A 115 -10.95 -17.30 -14.35
CA HIS A 115 -9.75 -18.09 -14.57
C HIS A 115 -9.90 -19.46 -13.89
N TRP A 116 -9.90 -20.48 -14.69
CA TRP A 116 -10.00 -21.85 -14.18
C TRP A 116 -8.65 -22.43 -13.79
N GLY A 117 -7.58 -22.11 -14.54
CA GLY A 117 -6.32 -22.82 -14.56
C GLY A 117 -5.65 -23.11 -13.21
N THR A 118 -5.69 -22.16 -12.29
CA THR A 118 -5.09 -22.30 -10.95
C THR A 118 -6.13 -22.69 -9.88
N THR A 119 -7.41 -22.45 -10.12
CA THR A 119 -8.50 -22.57 -9.15
C THR A 119 -8.59 -23.96 -8.50
N PRO A 120 -8.50 -25.10 -9.23
CA PRO A 120 -8.61 -26.43 -8.61
C PRO A 120 -7.53 -26.73 -7.58
N GLY A 121 -6.29 -26.27 -7.84
CA GLY A 121 -5.18 -26.40 -6.90
C GLY A 121 -5.38 -25.56 -5.65
N LEU A 122 -5.87 -24.32 -5.78
CA LEU A 122 -6.22 -23.45 -4.65
C LEU A 122 -7.32 -24.07 -3.78
N ASN A 123 -8.36 -24.62 -4.41
CA ASN A 123 -9.45 -25.31 -3.72
C ASN A 123 -8.97 -26.56 -2.97
N PHE A 124 -8.05 -27.31 -3.57
CA PHE A 124 -7.44 -28.49 -2.94
C PHE A 124 -6.70 -28.11 -1.65
N LEU A 125 -5.86 -27.10 -1.72
CA LEU A 125 -5.12 -26.59 -0.57
C LEU A 125 -6.06 -26.09 0.53
N TYR A 126 -7.10 -25.33 0.17
CA TYR A 126 -8.06 -24.81 1.14
C TYR A 126 -8.81 -25.94 1.89
N ALA A 127 -9.23 -26.99 1.19
CA ALA A 127 -9.88 -28.14 1.80
C ALA A 127 -8.97 -28.85 2.85
N HIS A 128 -7.71 -29.06 2.51
CA HIS A 128 -6.74 -29.67 3.44
C HIS A 128 -6.39 -28.77 4.62
N LEU A 129 -6.30 -27.44 4.40
CA LEU A 129 -6.12 -26.49 5.49
C LEU A 129 -7.32 -26.48 6.43
N ASN A 130 -8.54 -26.56 5.93
CA ASN A 130 -9.74 -26.71 6.78
C ASN A 130 -9.64 -27.93 7.70
N ARG A 131 -9.25 -29.11 7.16
CA ARG A 131 -9.04 -30.31 7.98
C ARG A 131 -7.99 -30.04 9.07
N MET A 132 -6.85 -29.48 8.70
CA MET A 132 -5.76 -29.18 9.63
C MET A 132 -6.21 -28.21 10.73
N ILE A 133 -6.95 -27.15 10.37
CA ILE A 133 -7.45 -26.17 11.34
C ILE A 133 -8.43 -26.85 12.32
N CYS A 134 -9.32 -27.72 11.85
CA CYS A 134 -10.23 -28.46 12.72
C CYS A 134 -9.51 -29.38 13.72
N GLU A 135 -8.41 -29.98 13.30
CA GLU A 135 -7.65 -30.94 14.13
C GLU A 135 -6.70 -30.24 15.13
N ARG A 136 -6.07 -29.13 14.70
CA ARG A 136 -5.02 -28.45 15.49
C ARG A 136 -5.51 -27.16 16.17
N ALA A 137 -6.72 -26.69 15.86
CA ALA A 137 -7.27 -25.38 16.26
C ALA A 137 -6.34 -24.21 15.90
N GLN A 138 -5.59 -24.34 14.79
CA GLN A 138 -4.59 -23.38 14.34
C GLN A 138 -5.24 -22.16 13.67
N SER A 139 -5.02 -20.95 14.23
CA SER A 139 -5.39 -19.71 13.56
C SER A 139 -4.63 -19.58 12.23
N THR A 140 -5.35 -19.47 11.12
CA THR A 140 -4.76 -19.50 9.79
C THR A 140 -5.36 -18.42 8.90
N VAL A 141 -4.50 -17.71 8.15
CA VAL A 141 -4.87 -16.83 7.03
C VAL A 141 -4.39 -17.47 5.74
N TYR A 142 -5.20 -17.41 4.70
CA TYR A 142 -4.91 -17.97 3.38
C TYR A 142 -4.69 -16.86 2.36
N ILE A 143 -3.48 -16.77 1.83
CA ILE A 143 -3.12 -15.79 0.80
C ILE A 143 -2.98 -16.50 -0.55
N THR A 144 -3.70 -15.99 -1.54
CA THR A 144 -3.65 -16.48 -2.91
C THR A 144 -2.87 -15.50 -3.77
N GLY A 145 -1.58 -15.75 -3.98
CA GLY A 145 -0.75 -14.97 -4.91
C GLY A 145 -1.34 -14.97 -6.33
N PRO A 146 -1.71 -16.13 -6.91
CA PRO A 146 -2.46 -16.13 -8.15
C PRO A 146 -3.92 -15.70 -7.92
N GLY A 147 -4.15 -14.42 -7.62
CA GLY A 147 -5.46 -13.85 -7.27
C GLY A 147 -6.55 -14.03 -8.34
N HIS A 148 -6.14 -14.32 -9.59
CA HIS A 148 -7.09 -14.70 -10.64
C HIS A 148 -7.83 -16.03 -10.33
N GLY A 149 -7.41 -16.82 -9.34
CA GLY A 149 -8.16 -17.93 -8.76
C GLY A 149 -9.31 -17.53 -7.82
N GLY A 150 -9.76 -16.28 -7.87
CA GLY A 150 -10.82 -15.69 -7.04
C GLY A 150 -12.10 -16.52 -6.90
N PRO A 151 -12.63 -17.21 -7.95
CA PRO A 151 -13.83 -18.01 -7.78
C PRO A 151 -13.68 -19.13 -6.74
N GLY A 152 -12.47 -19.66 -6.54
CA GLY A 152 -12.20 -20.67 -5.51
C GLY A 152 -12.30 -20.13 -4.09
N LEU A 153 -11.76 -18.92 -3.84
CA LEU A 153 -11.86 -18.31 -2.51
C LEU A 153 -13.31 -17.91 -2.17
N VAL A 154 -14.05 -17.36 -3.13
CA VAL A 154 -15.48 -17.05 -2.97
C VAL A 154 -16.28 -18.34 -2.71
N ALA A 155 -16.01 -19.42 -3.44
CA ALA A 155 -16.67 -20.71 -3.24
C ALA A 155 -16.40 -21.26 -1.84
N SER A 156 -15.17 -21.19 -1.37
CA SER A 156 -14.77 -21.66 -0.04
C SER A 156 -15.44 -20.87 1.09
N ALA A 157 -15.44 -19.52 0.99
CA ALA A 157 -16.11 -18.64 1.95
C ALA A 157 -17.64 -18.81 1.96
N TYR A 158 -18.23 -19.20 0.82
CA TYR A 158 -19.65 -19.55 0.74
C TYR A 158 -19.94 -20.88 1.45
N LEU A 159 -19.13 -21.90 1.21
CA LEU A 159 -19.35 -23.23 1.81
C LEU A 159 -19.13 -23.26 3.33
N ASP A 160 -18.19 -22.42 3.86
CA ASP A 160 -17.98 -22.33 5.30
C ASP A 160 -19.00 -21.42 6.02
N GLY A 161 -19.88 -20.75 5.25
CA GLY A 161 -20.99 -19.92 5.74
C GLY A 161 -20.65 -18.45 5.92
N THR A 162 -19.38 -18.05 5.94
CA THR A 162 -18.98 -16.65 6.16
C THR A 162 -19.53 -15.73 5.08
N TYR A 163 -19.57 -16.20 3.84
CA TYR A 163 -20.07 -15.37 2.74
C TYR A 163 -21.55 -15.01 2.92
N THR A 164 -22.40 -15.97 3.34
CA THR A 164 -23.82 -15.73 3.63
C THR A 164 -24.01 -14.85 4.89
N GLU A 165 -23.18 -15.05 5.93
CA GLU A 165 -23.20 -14.20 7.12
C GLU A 165 -22.84 -12.74 6.78
N THR A 166 -21.92 -12.55 5.83
CA THR A 166 -21.45 -11.23 5.37
C THR A 166 -22.45 -10.59 4.39
N TYR A 167 -22.99 -11.37 3.48
CA TYR A 167 -23.94 -10.98 2.43
C TYR A 167 -25.24 -11.78 2.51
N PRO A 168 -26.18 -11.41 3.40
CA PRO A 168 -27.37 -12.21 3.69
C PRO A 168 -28.30 -12.47 2.49
N ASP A 169 -28.18 -11.68 1.44
CA ASP A 169 -28.94 -11.89 0.19
C ASP A 169 -28.42 -13.09 -0.63
N ILE A 170 -27.21 -13.58 -0.33
CA ILE A 170 -26.61 -14.79 -0.90
C ILE A 170 -26.86 -15.94 0.09
N THR A 171 -28.05 -16.50 0.04
CA THR A 171 -28.52 -17.56 0.96
C THR A 171 -27.88 -18.91 0.67
N THR A 172 -27.96 -19.86 1.63
CA THR A 172 -27.44 -21.24 1.45
C THR A 172 -28.46 -22.18 0.84
N ASP A 173 -29.16 -21.75 -0.22
CA ASP A 173 -30.14 -22.52 -0.97
C ASP A 173 -29.98 -22.33 -2.49
N THR A 174 -30.88 -22.90 -3.30
CA THR A 174 -30.82 -22.81 -4.77
C THR A 174 -30.84 -21.37 -5.25
N GLU A 175 -31.57 -20.46 -4.61
CA GLU A 175 -31.62 -19.04 -4.99
C GLU A 175 -30.30 -18.34 -4.64
N GLY A 176 -29.74 -18.66 -3.48
CA GLY A 176 -28.42 -18.15 -3.09
C GLY A 176 -27.30 -18.61 -4.03
N LEU A 177 -27.33 -19.89 -4.44
CA LEU A 177 -26.39 -20.43 -5.45
C LEU A 177 -26.54 -19.68 -6.78
N ARG A 178 -27.78 -19.43 -7.23
CA ARG A 178 -28.02 -18.67 -8.45
C ARG A 178 -27.47 -17.25 -8.36
N ARG A 179 -27.66 -16.56 -7.25
CA ARG A 179 -27.12 -15.22 -7.01
C ARG A 179 -25.59 -15.23 -6.92
N LEU A 180 -25.00 -16.22 -6.23
CA LEU A 180 -23.56 -16.41 -6.14
C LEU A 180 -22.93 -16.54 -7.53
N PHE A 181 -23.51 -17.36 -8.39
CA PHE A 181 -23.00 -17.54 -9.74
C PHE A 181 -23.16 -16.26 -10.55
N ARG A 182 -24.34 -15.64 -10.50
CA ARG A 182 -24.64 -14.45 -11.28
C ARG A 182 -23.72 -13.27 -10.95
N GLN A 183 -23.46 -12.99 -9.67
CA GLN A 183 -22.69 -11.80 -9.27
C GLN A 183 -21.23 -11.82 -9.72
N PHE A 184 -20.64 -13.01 -9.89
CA PHE A 184 -19.22 -13.16 -10.19
C PHE A 184 -18.90 -12.59 -11.58
N SER A 185 -18.00 -11.61 -11.63
CA SER A 185 -17.57 -10.92 -12.85
C SER A 185 -18.74 -10.40 -13.71
N PHE A 186 -19.78 -9.91 -13.07
CA PHE A 186 -21.00 -9.40 -13.67
C PHE A 186 -21.25 -7.94 -13.25
N PRO A 187 -21.86 -7.09 -14.09
CA PRO A 187 -22.12 -5.69 -13.73
C PRO A 187 -22.91 -5.56 -12.42
N GLY A 188 -22.35 -4.78 -11.48
CA GLY A 188 -22.91 -4.62 -10.13
C GLY A 188 -22.61 -5.77 -9.15
N GLY A 189 -21.78 -6.74 -9.55
CA GLY A 189 -21.31 -7.83 -8.70
C GLY A 189 -19.86 -7.67 -8.27
N ILE A 190 -19.20 -8.80 -8.04
CA ILE A 190 -17.78 -8.85 -7.57
C ILE A 190 -16.81 -9.06 -8.74
N PRO A 191 -15.53 -8.64 -8.61
CA PRO A 191 -14.51 -8.85 -9.64
C PRO A 191 -14.11 -10.32 -9.79
N SER A 192 -13.42 -10.64 -10.90
CA SER A 192 -12.94 -12.00 -11.18
C SER A 192 -11.70 -12.42 -10.40
N HIS A 193 -11.01 -11.49 -9.78
CA HIS A 193 -9.85 -11.71 -8.92
C HIS A 193 -10.26 -11.67 -7.45
N VAL A 194 -9.41 -12.18 -6.59
CA VAL A 194 -9.56 -11.97 -5.14
C VAL A 194 -9.60 -10.47 -4.87
N ALA A 195 -10.53 -10.03 -4.05
CA ALA A 195 -10.81 -8.63 -3.84
C ALA A 195 -11.22 -8.35 -2.39
N PRO A 196 -11.23 -7.08 -1.96
CA PRO A 196 -11.65 -6.70 -0.61
C PRO A 196 -13.05 -7.18 -0.24
N GLU A 197 -13.92 -7.34 -1.22
CA GLU A 197 -15.30 -7.85 -1.06
C GLU A 197 -15.35 -9.32 -0.65
N THR A 198 -14.26 -10.08 -0.85
CA THR A 198 -14.21 -11.50 -0.46
C THR A 198 -13.75 -11.63 0.99
N PRO A 199 -14.59 -12.17 1.92
CA PRO A 199 -14.17 -12.42 3.29
C PRO A 199 -12.92 -13.31 3.35
N GLY A 200 -12.00 -13.01 4.28
CA GLY A 200 -10.75 -13.74 4.46
C GLY A 200 -9.58 -13.25 3.60
N SER A 201 -9.80 -12.36 2.62
CA SER A 201 -8.72 -11.85 1.78
C SER A 201 -8.00 -10.66 2.41
N ILE A 202 -6.67 -10.63 2.28
CA ILE A 202 -5.79 -9.49 2.57
C ILE A 202 -4.88 -9.15 1.40
N HIS A 203 -5.00 -9.85 0.29
CA HIS A 203 -4.16 -9.70 -0.90
C HIS A 203 -5.00 -9.90 -2.16
N GLU A 204 -4.92 -8.98 -3.11
CA GLU A 204 -5.72 -9.01 -4.34
C GLU A 204 -5.12 -9.95 -5.39
N GLY A 205 -3.81 -9.91 -5.58
CA GLY A 205 -3.07 -10.78 -6.48
C GLY A 205 -3.40 -10.62 -7.96
N GLY A 206 -3.90 -9.48 -8.38
CA GLY A 206 -4.04 -9.11 -9.78
C GLY A 206 -2.71 -8.63 -10.34
N GLU A 207 -2.01 -7.81 -9.58
CA GLU A 207 -0.61 -7.53 -9.80
C GLU A 207 0.24 -8.58 -9.05
N LEU A 208 1.07 -9.31 -9.77
CA LEU A 208 1.84 -10.42 -9.23
C LEU A 208 3.18 -9.95 -8.65
N GLY A 209 3.64 -10.63 -7.60
CA GLY A 209 5.02 -10.49 -7.10
C GLY A 209 5.17 -10.21 -5.62
N TYR A 210 4.13 -9.87 -4.88
CA TYR A 210 4.26 -9.51 -3.47
C TYR A 210 3.33 -10.25 -2.50
N ALA A 211 2.72 -11.35 -2.95
CA ALA A 211 1.94 -12.22 -2.07
C ALA A 211 2.77 -12.74 -0.88
N LEU A 212 4.02 -13.12 -1.13
CA LEU A 212 4.89 -13.67 -0.11
C LEU A 212 5.40 -12.58 0.87
N SER A 213 5.72 -11.38 0.39
CA SER A 213 6.08 -10.27 1.30
C SER A 213 4.90 -9.85 2.18
N HIS A 214 3.67 -9.78 1.64
CA HIS A 214 2.44 -9.58 2.42
C HIS A 214 2.28 -10.67 3.49
N ALA A 215 2.55 -11.94 3.16
CA ALA A 215 2.44 -13.04 4.11
C ALA A 215 3.41 -12.88 5.28
N TYR A 216 4.66 -12.50 5.02
CA TYR A 216 5.64 -12.23 6.08
C TYR A 216 5.25 -11.01 6.92
N GLY A 217 4.77 -9.93 6.27
CA GLY A 217 4.23 -8.78 6.97
C GLY A 217 3.08 -9.14 7.91
N ALA A 218 2.15 -9.98 7.46
CA ALA A 218 1.03 -10.47 8.25
C ALA A 218 1.47 -11.34 9.43
N ALA A 219 2.59 -12.04 9.31
CA ALA A 219 3.11 -12.91 10.36
C ALA A 219 3.88 -12.15 11.46
N PHE A 220 4.46 -10.97 11.17
CA PHE A 220 5.16 -10.19 12.18
C PHE A 220 4.28 -9.87 13.38
N ASP A 221 4.80 -10.10 14.60
CA ASP A 221 4.12 -9.87 15.88
C ASP A 221 2.79 -10.64 16.08
N ASN A 222 2.56 -11.71 15.31
CA ASN A 222 1.39 -12.57 15.41
C ASN A 222 1.84 -14.04 15.69
N PRO A 223 2.43 -14.37 16.87
CA PRO A 223 3.12 -15.62 17.13
C PRO A 223 2.29 -16.90 16.93
N ASP A 224 0.97 -16.80 17.09
CA ASP A 224 0.04 -17.92 16.96
C ASP A 224 -0.55 -18.04 15.55
N LEU A 225 -0.20 -17.14 14.63
CA LEU A 225 -0.76 -17.11 13.28
C LEU A 225 0.06 -17.99 12.33
N LEU A 226 -0.63 -18.84 11.58
CA LEU A 226 -0.14 -19.48 10.37
C LEU A 226 -0.61 -18.68 9.16
N VAL A 227 0.30 -18.25 8.31
CA VAL A 227 -0.02 -17.64 7.01
C VAL A 227 0.32 -18.64 5.90
N ALA A 228 -0.68 -19.29 5.36
CA ALA A 228 -0.51 -20.18 4.21
C ALA A 228 -0.52 -19.34 2.94
N ALA A 229 0.65 -19.15 2.35
CA ALA A 229 0.87 -18.27 1.20
C ALA A 229 1.08 -19.10 -0.07
N VAL A 230 0.09 -19.10 -0.95
CA VAL A 230 0.23 -19.75 -2.27
C VAL A 230 0.90 -18.79 -3.23
N VAL A 231 2.04 -19.19 -3.76
CA VAL A 231 2.79 -18.47 -4.78
C VAL A 231 2.57 -19.17 -6.12
N GLY A 232 2.09 -18.43 -7.12
CA GLY A 232 2.00 -18.96 -8.49
C GLY A 232 3.39 -19.10 -9.11
N ASP A 233 3.56 -20.13 -9.92
CA ASP A 233 4.84 -20.39 -10.63
C ASP A 233 5.20 -19.25 -11.60
N GLY A 234 4.22 -18.63 -12.24
CA GLY A 234 4.42 -17.40 -13.03
C GLY A 234 4.75 -16.18 -12.16
N GLU A 235 4.13 -16.06 -11.01
CA GLU A 235 4.41 -15.00 -10.04
C GLU A 235 5.85 -15.11 -9.50
N ALA A 236 6.35 -16.35 -9.31
CA ALA A 236 7.70 -16.61 -8.84
C ALA A 236 8.80 -16.10 -9.79
N GLU A 237 8.47 -15.74 -11.03
CA GLU A 237 9.38 -15.11 -11.99
C GLU A 237 9.55 -13.60 -11.81
N THR A 238 8.70 -12.95 -10.99
CA THR A 238 8.79 -11.50 -10.75
C THR A 238 9.96 -11.16 -9.84
N GLY A 239 10.62 -10.01 -10.08
CA GLY A 239 11.75 -9.56 -9.25
C GLY A 239 11.38 -9.39 -7.78
N ALA A 240 10.21 -8.83 -7.50
CA ALA A 240 9.72 -8.63 -6.15
C ALA A 240 9.54 -9.96 -5.39
N LEU A 241 8.97 -10.99 -6.03
CA LEU A 241 8.80 -12.28 -5.38
C LEU A 241 10.12 -13.05 -5.23
N ALA A 242 11.01 -12.97 -6.22
CA ALA A 242 12.32 -13.60 -6.12
C ALA A 242 13.11 -13.13 -4.89
N THR A 243 12.97 -11.85 -4.53
CA THR A 243 13.55 -11.27 -3.32
C THR A 243 12.81 -11.72 -2.05
N SER A 244 11.51 -11.93 -2.13
CA SER A 244 10.66 -12.28 -0.97
C SER A 244 11.04 -13.60 -0.29
N TRP A 245 11.66 -14.55 -1.01
CA TRP A 245 12.16 -15.79 -0.43
C TRP A 245 13.21 -15.57 0.68
N HIS A 246 13.83 -14.39 0.74
CA HIS A 246 14.78 -14.04 1.81
C HIS A 246 14.12 -13.61 3.12
N SER A 247 12.83 -13.31 3.13
CA SER A 247 12.11 -12.80 4.31
C SER A 247 12.17 -13.75 5.52
N ASN A 248 12.38 -15.05 5.30
CA ASN A 248 12.55 -16.02 6.39
C ASN A 248 13.76 -15.74 7.31
N LYS A 249 14.73 -14.90 6.88
CA LYS A 249 15.88 -14.48 7.69
C LYS A 249 15.53 -13.37 8.69
N PHE A 250 14.33 -12.82 8.59
CA PHE A 250 13.84 -11.75 9.49
C PHE A 250 12.80 -12.27 10.50
N MET A 251 12.36 -13.53 10.40
CA MET A 251 11.32 -14.10 11.27
C MET A 251 11.87 -14.61 12.60
N HIS A 252 11.34 -14.08 13.70
CA HIS A 252 11.67 -14.58 15.02
C HIS A 252 10.77 -15.76 15.40
N PRO A 253 11.31 -16.96 15.71
CA PRO A 253 10.49 -18.17 15.88
C PRO A 253 9.41 -18.08 16.96
N LEU A 254 9.61 -17.25 18.00
CA LEU A 254 8.66 -17.15 19.13
C LEU A 254 7.81 -15.88 19.11
N LYS A 255 8.29 -14.79 18.51
CA LYS A 255 7.58 -13.49 18.53
C LYS A 255 6.72 -13.29 17.31
N ASP A 256 7.11 -13.90 16.20
CA ASP A 256 6.40 -13.81 14.95
C ASP A 256 5.61 -15.09 14.65
N GLY A 257 4.63 -15.01 13.78
CA GLY A 257 3.88 -16.12 13.23
C GLY A 257 4.73 -17.02 12.34
N VAL A 258 4.06 -17.89 11.62
CA VAL A 258 4.70 -18.79 10.64
C VAL A 258 4.14 -18.49 9.25
N VAL A 259 5.01 -18.28 8.29
CA VAL A 259 4.64 -18.31 6.88
C VAL A 259 4.94 -19.69 6.33
N LEU A 260 3.94 -20.33 5.74
CA LEU A 260 4.07 -21.56 4.97
C LEU A 260 3.96 -21.22 3.48
N PRO A 261 5.08 -21.03 2.77
CA PRO A 261 5.04 -20.81 1.34
C PRO A 261 4.64 -22.11 0.63
N ILE A 262 3.69 -21.99 -0.32
CA ILE A 262 3.26 -23.10 -1.17
C ILE A 262 3.45 -22.68 -2.62
N LEU A 263 4.50 -23.14 -3.26
CA LEU A 263 4.75 -22.89 -4.67
C LEU A 263 3.84 -23.77 -5.52
N HIS A 264 2.79 -23.20 -6.08
CA HIS A 264 1.85 -23.89 -6.94
C HIS A 264 2.40 -23.95 -8.37
N LEU A 265 2.97 -25.08 -8.69
CA LEU A 265 3.66 -25.34 -9.94
C LEU A 265 2.72 -26.02 -10.94
N ASN A 266 1.97 -25.23 -11.72
CA ASN A 266 1.05 -25.74 -12.74
C ASN A 266 1.58 -25.68 -14.17
N GLY A 267 2.80 -25.14 -14.37
CA GLY A 267 3.59 -25.26 -15.57
C GLY A 267 3.40 -24.16 -16.60
N TYR A 268 2.37 -23.32 -16.50
CA TYR A 268 2.08 -22.33 -17.53
C TYR A 268 1.56 -21.00 -16.98
N LYS A 269 1.98 -19.92 -17.63
CA LYS A 269 1.39 -18.57 -17.55
C LYS A 269 0.17 -18.45 -18.45
N ILE A 270 -0.11 -17.27 -18.97
CA ILE A 270 -1.22 -17.01 -19.91
C ILE A 270 -1.04 -17.79 -21.22
N ALA A 271 0.18 -17.83 -21.76
CA ALA A 271 0.48 -18.45 -23.03
C ALA A 271 1.79 -19.28 -23.02
N ASN A 272 2.72 -18.95 -22.10
CA ASN A 272 4.04 -19.54 -22.06
C ASN A 272 4.22 -20.50 -20.87
N PRO A 273 5.14 -21.47 -20.94
CA PRO A 273 5.55 -22.24 -19.78
C PRO A 273 6.24 -21.34 -18.74
N THR A 274 6.28 -21.80 -17.50
CA THR A 274 7.02 -21.13 -16.42
C THR A 274 8.44 -21.68 -16.31
N VAL A 275 9.37 -20.83 -15.85
CA VAL A 275 10.78 -21.19 -15.73
C VAL A 275 10.96 -22.30 -14.71
N LEU A 276 10.34 -22.17 -13.52
CA LEU A 276 10.50 -23.14 -12.44
C LEU A 276 9.90 -24.52 -12.75
N ASP A 277 8.94 -24.61 -13.68
CA ASP A 277 8.41 -25.89 -14.14
C ASP A 277 9.35 -26.59 -15.14
N ARG A 278 10.26 -25.85 -15.76
CA ARG A 278 11.15 -26.36 -16.83
C ARG A 278 12.58 -26.66 -16.39
N ILE A 279 12.90 -26.41 -15.11
CA ILE A 279 14.17 -26.86 -14.53
C ILE A 279 14.03 -28.24 -13.87
N PRO A 280 15.11 -29.03 -13.77
CA PRO A 280 15.06 -30.32 -13.09
C PRO A 280 14.61 -30.17 -11.60
N PRO A 281 13.88 -31.15 -11.05
CA PRO A 281 13.46 -31.14 -9.65
C PRO A 281 14.58 -30.93 -8.63
N ASP A 282 15.78 -31.53 -8.89
CA ASP A 282 16.93 -31.38 -8.01
C ASP A 282 17.51 -29.96 -8.03
N GLU A 283 17.47 -29.29 -9.19
CA GLU A 283 17.84 -27.87 -9.31
C GLU A 283 16.86 -26.97 -8.56
N LEU A 284 15.55 -27.18 -8.72
CA LEU A 284 14.53 -26.46 -7.97
C LEU A 284 14.69 -26.69 -6.46
N ARG A 285 14.93 -27.93 -6.02
CA ARG A 285 15.21 -28.25 -4.61
C ARG A 285 16.40 -27.47 -4.08
N SER A 286 17.50 -27.47 -4.83
CA SER A 286 18.73 -26.77 -4.46
C SER A 286 18.52 -25.27 -4.37
N LEU A 287 17.71 -24.68 -5.27
CA LEU A 287 17.33 -23.27 -5.25
C LEU A 287 16.58 -22.90 -3.96
N MET A 288 15.56 -23.69 -3.58
CA MET A 288 14.77 -23.43 -2.38
C MET A 288 15.57 -23.63 -1.09
N ILE A 289 16.47 -24.61 -1.05
CA ILE A 289 17.42 -24.80 0.04
C ILE A 289 18.36 -23.59 0.15
N GLY A 290 18.85 -23.06 -0.97
CA GLY A 290 19.68 -21.85 -1.02
C GLY A 290 18.94 -20.61 -0.48
N TYR A 291 17.65 -20.50 -0.73
CA TYR A 291 16.80 -19.47 -0.08
C TYR A 291 16.56 -19.71 1.42
N GLY A 292 16.98 -20.83 1.98
CA GLY A 292 16.89 -21.11 3.42
C GLY A 292 15.61 -21.83 3.81
N HIS A 293 14.93 -22.48 2.88
CA HIS A 293 13.75 -23.32 3.14
C HIS A 293 14.12 -24.81 3.19
N ASN A 294 13.22 -25.60 3.80
CA ASN A 294 13.17 -27.04 3.68
C ASN A 294 12.01 -27.41 2.73
N PRO A 295 12.26 -27.72 1.43
CA PRO A 295 11.21 -27.93 0.44
C PRO A 295 10.67 -29.36 0.45
N TYR A 296 9.37 -29.49 0.65
CA TYR A 296 8.56 -30.71 0.52
C TYR A 296 7.90 -30.75 -0.86
N PHE A 297 8.07 -31.83 -1.60
CA PHE A 297 7.54 -31.97 -2.96
C PHE A 297 6.29 -32.85 -2.96
N PHE A 298 5.24 -32.33 -3.56
CA PHE A 298 4.01 -33.03 -3.86
C PHE A 298 3.66 -32.91 -5.33
N GLU A 299 3.31 -34.02 -5.96
CA GLU A 299 2.95 -34.05 -7.37
C GLU A 299 1.70 -34.90 -7.61
N VAL A 300 0.83 -34.40 -8.48
CA VAL A 300 -0.34 -35.10 -8.99
C VAL A 300 -0.09 -35.47 -10.45
N ALA A 301 -0.34 -36.73 -10.80
CA ALA A 301 -0.20 -37.18 -12.18
C ALA A 301 -1.22 -36.49 -13.12
N ASP A 302 -0.81 -36.22 -14.35
CA ASP A 302 -1.67 -35.69 -15.43
C ASP A 302 -2.33 -36.86 -16.17
N ASP A 303 -3.06 -37.71 -15.43
CA ASP A 303 -3.67 -38.95 -15.95
C ASP A 303 -5.20 -38.85 -16.13
N ASN A 304 -5.79 -37.71 -15.84
CA ASN A 304 -7.25 -37.47 -15.85
C ASN A 304 -8.06 -38.52 -15.05
N SER A 305 -7.45 -39.11 -14.01
CA SER A 305 -8.16 -40.01 -13.10
C SER A 305 -9.35 -39.29 -12.46
N PRO A 306 -10.54 -39.91 -12.40
CA PRO A 306 -11.66 -39.37 -11.64
C PRO A 306 -11.54 -39.64 -10.14
N ASP A 307 -10.61 -40.50 -9.72
CA ASP A 307 -10.34 -40.86 -8.31
C ASP A 307 -9.09 -40.15 -7.81
N HIS A 308 -9.28 -39.23 -6.87
CA HIS A 308 -8.23 -38.44 -6.27
C HIS A 308 -7.92 -38.84 -4.80
N THR A 309 -8.47 -39.97 -4.35
CA THR A 309 -8.32 -40.49 -2.98
C THR A 309 -6.86 -40.62 -2.55
N ASP A 310 -5.99 -41.15 -3.43
CA ASP A 310 -4.55 -41.27 -3.17
C ASP A 310 -3.87 -39.89 -3.02
N ALA A 311 -4.21 -38.94 -3.89
CA ALA A 311 -3.68 -37.59 -3.79
C ALA A 311 -4.05 -36.92 -2.47
N HIS A 312 -5.31 -37.05 -2.02
CA HIS A 312 -5.75 -36.52 -0.72
C HIS A 312 -5.01 -37.18 0.45
N ARG A 313 -4.81 -38.51 0.44
CA ARG A 313 -4.07 -39.22 1.50
C ARG A 313 -2.60 -38.77 1.57
N ARG A 314 -1.92 -38.73 0.44
CA ARG A 314 -0.51 -38.34 0.37
C ARG A 314 -0.32 -36.87 0.79
N PHE A 315 -1.19 -35.96 0.34
CA PHE A 315 -1.07 -34.56 0.70
C PHE A 315 -1.39 -34.32 2.18
N ALA A 316 -2.38 -35.01 2.73
CA ALA A 316 -2.69 -34.90 4.15
C ALA A 316 -1.50 -35.31 5.02
N ALA A 317 -0.87 -36.45 4.71
CA ALA A 317 0.32 -36.91 5.42
C ALA A 317 1.49 -35.92 5.30
N LEU A 318 1.73 -35.38 4.09
CA LEU A 318 2.77 -34.37 3.86
C LEU A 318 2.50 -33.07 4.63
N LEU A 319 1.26 -32.58 4.66
CA LEU A 319 0.92 -31.36 5.39
C LEU A 319 1.10 -31.56 6.92
N ASP A 320 0.78 -32.74 7.44
CA ASP A 320 1.02 -33.07 8.85
C ASP A 320 2.52 -33.10 9.18
N GLU A 321 3.35 -33.72 8.35
CA GLU A 321 4.81 -33.72 8.49
C GLU A 321 5.39 -32.30 8.48
N VAL A 322 4.96 -31.45 7.54
CA VAL A 322 5.37 -30.05 7.43
C VAL A 322 5.05 -29.27 8.69
N LEU A 323 3.84 -29.45 9.24
CA LEU A 323 3.42 -28.72 10.45
C LEU A 323 4.04 -29.28 11.73
N ASP A 324 4.39 -30.56 11.77
CA ASP A 324 5.13 -31.17 12.87
C ASP A 324 6.58 -30.65 12.90
N GLU A 325 7.18 -30.38 11.72
CA GLU A 325 8.46 -29.66 11.64
C GLU A 325 8.36 -28.25 12.19
N VAL A 326 7.30 -27.49 11.83
CA VAL A 326 7.02 -26.16 12.40
C VAL A 326 6.91 -26.22 13.92
N ALA A 327 6.14 -27.17 14.47
CA ALA A 327 5.99 -27.35 15.90
C ALA A 327 7.35 -27.65 16.57
N THR A 328 8.19 -28.46 15.93
CA THR A 328 9.54 -28.77 16.41
C THR A 328 10.44 -27.53 16.42
N ILE A 329 10.43 -26.71 15.35
CA ILE A 329 11.18 -25.45 15.29
C ILE A 329 10.78 -24.52 16.46
N LYS A 330 9.47 -24.33 16.67
CA LYS A 330 8.96 -23.48 17.75
C LYS A 330 9.33 -24.05 19.15
N ALA A 331 9.24 -25.36 19.33
CA ALA A 331 9.62 -26.01 20.59
C ALA A 331 11.12 -25.88 20.89
N ASN A 332 11.98 -26.05 19.89
CA ASN A 332 13.42 -25.88 20.03
C ASN A 332 13.77 -24.42 20.39
N ALA A 333 13.17 -23.46 19.71
CA ALA A 333 13.34 -22.04 20.03
C ALA A 333 12.88 -21.72 21.47
N ALA A 334 11.75 -22.28 21.91
CA ALA A 334 11.26 -22.14 23.29
C ALA A 334 12.20 -22.79 24.33
N ALA A 335 12.95 -23.82 23.92
CA ALA A 335 13.98 -24.44 24.74
C ALA A 335 15.33 -23.68 24.72
N GLY A 336 15.41 -22.56 24.01
CA GLY A 336 16.59 -21.70 23.93
C GLY A 336 17.52 -22.00 22.75
N ASP A 337 17.07 -22.73 21.74
CA ASP A 337 17.83 -22.89 20.51
C ASP A 337 17.80 -21.57 19.70
N GLU A 338 18.94 -20.94 19.55
CA GLU A 338 19.12 -19.71 18.76
C GLU A 338 19.55 -19.97 17.30
N THR A 339 19.63 -21.23 16.89
CA THR A 339 19.99 -21.60 15.53
C THR A 339 18.90 -21.10 14.58
N ARG A 340 19.30 -20.50 13.47
CA ARG A 340 18.35 -20.08 12.41
C ARG A 340 17.63 -21.32 11.87
N PRO A 341 16.30 -21.40 11.99
CA PRO A 341 15.56 -22.52 11.43
C PRO A 341 15.53 -22.48 9.90
N ARG A 342 15.47 -23.65 9.30
CA ARG A 342 15.07 -23.80 7.90
C ARG A 342 13.56 -24.03 7.89
N TRP A 343 12.79 -23.00 7.61
CA TRP A 343 11.34 -23.10 7.59
C TRP A 343 10.87 -24.02 6.46
N PRO A 344 9.92 -24.93 6.69
CA PRO A 344 9.37 -25.75 5.63
C PRO A 344 8.63 -24.93 4.59
N MET A 345 8.58 -25.43 3.37
CA MET A 345 7.75 -24.96 2.27
C MET A 345 7.28 -26.15 1.43
N ILE A 346 6.19 -25.96 0.69
CA ILE A 346 5.63 -27.00 -0.18
C ILE A 346 5.82 -26.60 -1.64
N VAL A 347 6.39 -27.48 -2.47
CA VAL A 347 6.33 -27.40 -3.93
C VAL A 347 5.16 -28.29 -4.37
N PHE A 348 4.06 -27.65 -4.75
CA PHE A 348 2.79 -28.29 -5.07
C PHE A 348 2.58 -28.32 -6.58
N ARG A 349 2.89 -29.44 -7.22
CA ARG A 349 2.77 -29.63 -8.67
C ARG A 349 1.44 -30.25 -9.04
N THR A 350 0.66 -29.57 -9.89
CA THR A 350 -0.62 -30.07 -10.42
C THR A 350 -0.77 -29.70 -11.89
N PRO A 351 -1.57 -30.46 -12.68
CA PRO A 351 -1.91 -30.03 -14.03
C PRO A 351 -2.67 -28.71 -14.01
N LYS A 352 -2.31 -27.76 -14.88
CA LYS A 352 -3.08 -26.52 -15.04
C LYS A 352 -4.50 -26.83 -15.49
N GLY A 353 -5.49 -26.32 -14.74
CA GLY A 353 -6.90 -26.60 -15.00
C GLY A 353 -7.33 -28.01 -14.62
N TRP A 354 -6.64 -28.62 -13.65
CA TRP A 354 -6.96 -29.92 -13.06
C TRP A 354 -8.47 -30.12 -12.87
N THR A 355 -9.00 -31.33 -13.18
CA THR A 355 -10.43 -31.68 -13.21
C THR A 355 -11.26 -30.99 -14.29
N GLY A 356 -10.68 -30.17 -15.14
CA GLY A 356 -11.35 -29.59 -16.30
C GLY A 356 -11.33 -30.53 -17.52
N PRO A 357 -11.95 -30.13 -18.63
CA PRO A 357 -11.95 -30.90 -19.88
C PRO A 357 -10.51 -31.15 -20.37
N ALA A 358 -10.15 -32.43 -20.57
CA ALA A 358 -8.84 -32.82 -21.06
C ALA A 358 -8.51 -32.25 -22.43
N TYR A 359 -9.52 -32.29 -23.33
CA TYR A 359 -9.44 -31.82 -24.70
C TYR A 359 -10.67 -30.99 -25.06
N ILE A 360 -10.48 -29.92 -25.81
CA ILE A 360 -11.55 -29.14 -26.47
C ILE A 360 -11.12 -28.94 -27.92
N ASP A 361 -12.04 -29.25 -28.88
CA ASP A 361 -11.80 -29.18 -30.33
C ASP A 361 -10.50 -29.95 -30.73
N GLY A 362 -10.26 -31.11 -30.13
CA GLY A 362 -9.09 -31.95 -30.39
C GLY A 362 -7.77 -31.40 -29.86
N LYS A 363 -7.77 -30.29 -29.09
CA LYS A 363 -6.59 -29.67 -28.51
C LYS A 363 -6.52 -29.97 -27.00
N LYS A 364 -5.34 -30.38 -26.53
CA LYS A 364 -5.10 -30.57 -25.08
C LYS A 364 -5.37 -29.26 -24.34
N THR A 365 -6.24 -29.29 -23.32
CA THR A 365 -6.66 -28.15 -22.51
C THR A 365 -6.11 -28.26 -21.11
N THR A 366 -6.53 -29.24 -20.31
CA THR A 366 -5.94 -29.53 -18.99
C THR A 366 -4.45 -29.89 -19.14
N GLY A 367 -3.61 -29.36 -18.25
CA GLY A 367 -2.16 -29.51 -18.33
C GLY A 367 -1.52 -28.68 -19.45
N SER A 368 -2.22 -27.62 -19.92
CA SER A 368 -1.67 -26.68 -20.89
C SER A 368 -2.13 -25.25 -20.60
N TRP A 369 -1.50 -24.27 -21.27
CA TRP A 369 -1.85 -22.85 -21.15
C TRP A 369 -3.32 -22.54 -21.50
N ARG A 370 -3.98 -23.43 -22.33
CA ARG A 370 -5.38 -23.22 -22.76
C ARG A 370 -6.38 -23.30 -21.61
N ALA A 371 -6.01 -23.91 -20.49
CA ALA A 371 -6.83 -23.95 -19.29
C ALA A 371 -6.73 -22.64 -18.45
N HIS A 372 -5.89 -21.66 -18.83
CA HIS A 372 -5.58 -20.49 -18.00
C HIS A 372 -6.83 -19.69 -17.62
N GLN A 373 -7.66 -19.31 -18.60
CA GLN A 373 -8.87 -18.47 -18.40
C GLN A 373 -10.14 -19.29 -18.44
N VAL A 374 -10.95 -19.08 -19.48
CA VAL A 374 -12.24 -19.70 -19.71
C VAL A 374 -12.08 -20.76 -20.82
N PRO A 375 -11.88 -22.05 -20.49
CA PRO A 375 -11.58 -23.06 -21.51
C PRO A 375 -12.67 -23.19 -22.59
N LEU A 376 -13.95 -23.05 -22.23
CA LEU A 376 -15.11 -23.16 -23.12
C LEU A 376 -15.70 -21.76 -23.38
N ALA A 377 -14.93 -20.87 -24.00
CA ALA A 377 -15.34 -19.48 -24.25
C ALA A 377 -16.60 -19.37 -25.15
N SER A 378 -16.89 -20.39 -25.96
CA SER A 378 -18.03 -20.45 -26.84
C SER A 378 -19.19 -21.32 -26.31
N ALA A 379 -19.20 -21.68 -25.02
CA ALA A 379 -20.20 -22.58 -24.43
C ALA A 379 -21.64 -22.09 -24.63
N ARG A 380 -21.86 -20.77 -24.70
CA ARG A 380 -23.20 -20.21 -24.94
C ARG A 380 -23.67 -20.36 -26.36
N ASP A 381 -22.78 -20.32 -27.35
CA ASP A 381 -23.16 -20.19 -28.77
C ASP A 381 -22.87 -21.44 -29.60
N THR A 382 -22.14 -22.41 -29.04
CA THR A 382 -21.76 -23.66 -29.69
C THR A 382 -22.36 -24.83 -28.92
N PRO A 383 -23.31 -25.58 -29.50
CA PRO A 383 -23.98 -26.70 -28.80
C PRO A 383 -23.03 -27.78 -28.29
N GLU A 384 -21.97 -28.07 -29.03
CA GLU A 384 -20.94 -29.03 -28.66
C GLU A 384 -20.18 -28.56 -27.39
N HIS A 385 -19.83 -27.27 -27.29
CA HIS A 385 -19.18 -26.70 -26.11
C HIS A 385 -20.13 -26.62 -24.92
N LEU A 386 -21.45 -26.37 -25.17
CA LEU A 386 -22.47 -26.41 -24.13
C LEU A 386 -22.57 -27.81 -23.52
N GLN A 387 -22.54 -28.86 -24.38
CA GLN A 387 -22.55 -30.26 -23.89
C GLN A 387 -21.30 -30.58 -23.08
N VAL A 388 -20.10 -30.18 -23.55
CA VAL A 388 -18.85 -30.36 -22.80
C VAL A 388 -18.91 -29.64 -21.43
N LEU A 389 -19.51 -28.44 -21.36
CA LEU A 389 -19.73 -27.75 -20.10
C LEU A 389 -20.68 -28.51 -19.18
N ALA A 390 -21.77 -29.04 -19.73
CA ALA A 390 -22.74 -29.84 -18.98
C ALA A 390 -22.08 -31.11 -18.40
N ASP A 391 -21.34 -31.85 -19.24
CA ASP A 391 -20.60 -33.04 -18.82
C ASP A 391 -19.55 -32.73 -17.76
N TRP A 392 -18.83 -31.60 -17.91
CA TRP A 392 -17.85 -31.15 -16.93
C TRP A 392 -18.49 -30.83 -15.57
N LEU A 393 -19.56 -30.04 -15.55
CA LEU A 393 -20.29 -29.75 -14.32
C LEU A 393 -20.84 -31.02 -13.67
N ALA A 394 -21.43 -31.95 -14.49
CA ALA A 394 -21.95 -33.22 -14.02
C ALA A 394 -20.87 -34.15 -13.47
N SER A 395 -19.61 -34.04 -13.91
CA SER A 395 -18.50 -34.86 -13.41
C SER A 395 -18.20 -34.63 -11.92
N TYR A 396 -18.58 -33.49 -11.35
CA TYR A 396 -18.50 -33.24 -9.93
C TYR A 396 -19.62 -33.89 -9.11
N ARG A 397 -20.64 -34.44 -9.73
CA ARG A 397 -21.77 -35.12 -9.09
C ARG A 397 -22.48 -34.21 -8.07
N PRO A 398 -23.04 -33.06 -8.53
CA PRO A 398 -23.67 -32.09 -7.64
C PRO A 398 -24.78 -32.64 -6.77
N GLU A 399 -25.44 -33.70 -7.19
CA GLU A 399 -26.47 -34.43 -6.43
C GLU A 399 -25.95 -35.15 -5.17
N GLU A 400 -24.64 -35.43 -5.09
CA GLU A 400 -23.98 -35.94 -3.88
C GLU A 400 -23.54 -34.82 -2.96
N LEU A 401 -23.27 -33.63 -3.53
CA LEU A 401 -22.73 -32.47 -2.84
C LEU A 401 -23.80 -31.60 -2.18
N PHE A 402 -24.93 -31.42 -2.86
CA PHE A 402 -26.01 -30.55 -2.41
C PHE A 402 -27.33 -31.29 -2.33
N ASP A 403 -28.11 -30.99 -1.30
CA ASP A 403 -29.48 -31.52 -1.18
C ASP A 403 -30.43 -30.88 -2.21
N PRO A 404 -31.68 -31.38 -2.34
CA PRO A 404 -32.65 -30.80 -3.25
C PRO A 404 -32.99 -29.31 -3.00
N THR A 405 -32.68 -28.75 -1.85
CA THR A 405 -32.88 -27.32 -1.55
C THR A 405 -31.66 -26.46 -1.94
N GLY A 406 -30.54 -27.08 -2.25
CA GLY A 406 -29.29 -26.40 -2.58
C GLY A 406 -28.32 -26.25 -1.42
N LYS A 407 -28.61 -26.83 -0.25
CA LYS A 407 -27.72 -26.84 0.90
C LYS A 407 -26.60 -27.87 0.74
N LEU A 408 -25.40 -27.50 1.17
CA LEU A 408 -24.28 -28.44 1.21
C LEU A 408 -24.61 -29.65 2.10
N ASN A 409 -24.21 -30.84 1.66
CA ASN A 409 -24.31 -32.07 2.42
C ASN A 409 -23.66 -31.88 3.80
N PRO A 410 -24.37 -32.18 4.91
CA PRO A 410 -23.90 -31.97 6.26
C PRO A 410 -22.56 -32.69 6.58
N ASP A 411 -22.30 -33.85 6.01
CA ASP A 411 -21.06 -34.58 6.21
C ASP A 411 -19.86 -33.83 5.57
N ILE A 412 -20.06 -33.20 4.42
CA ILE A 412 -19.07 -32.35 3.76
C ILE A 412 -18.92 -31.04 4.54
N ALA A 413 -20.02 -30.42 4.94
CA ALA A 413 -20.01 -29.17 5.71
C ALA A 413 -19.26 -29.30 7.04
N ALA A 414 -19.20 -30.51 7.62
CA ALA A 414 -18.44 -30.79 8.84
C ALA A 414 -16.91 -30.58 8.69
N LEU A 415 -16.39 -30.40 7.48
CA LEU A 415 -14.98 -30.03 7.23
C LEU A 415 -14.70 -28.56 7.53
N ALA A 416 -15.71 -27.69 7.56
CA ALA A 416 -15.51 -26.27 7.85
C ALA A 416 -15.11 -26.05 9.30
N PRO A 417 -14.05 -25.28 9.58
CA PRO A 417 -13.75 -24.78 10.91
C PRO A 417 -14.90 -23.93 11.45
N ARG A 418 -14.94 -23.65 12.75
CA ARG A 418 -16.02 -22.89 13.38
C ARG A 418 -15.55 -21.52 13.83
N GLY A 419 -16.45 -20.53 13.75
CA GLY A 419 -16.20 -19.16 14.22
C GLY A 419 -14.96 -18.56 13.56
N THR A 420 -14.18 -17.87 14.34
CA THR A 420 -12.96 -17.17 13.90
C THR A 420 -11.80 -18.08 13.47
N LEU A 421 -11.95 -19.39 13.60
CA LEU A 421 -11.01 -20.37 13.02
C LEU A 421 -11.24 -20.58 11.51
N ARG A 422 -12.39 -20.20 10.95
CA ARG A 422 -12.58 -20.17 9.50
C ARG A 422 -11.60 -19.18 8.89
N MET A 423 -10.86 -19.57 7.88
CA MET A 423 -9.91 -18.67 7.19
C MET A 423 -10.60 -17.42 6.64
N SER A 424 -11.86 -17.56 6.21
CA SER A 424 -12.71 -16.47 5.71
C SER A 424 -13.22 -15.51 6.80
N ASP A 425 -13.25 -15.92 8.07
CA ASP A 425 -13.71 -15.14 9.23
C ASP A 425 -12.59 -14.86 10.25
N ASN A 426 -11.35 -15.14 9.88
CA ASN A 426 -10.20 -14.90 10.75
C ASN A 426 -10.03 -13.38 10.97
N PRO A 427 -9.97 -12.89 12.22
CA PRO A 427 -9.85 -11.46 12.52
C PRO A 427 -8.58 -10.83 11.95
N HIS A 428 -7.48 -11.59 11.75
CA HIS A 428 -6.30 -11.08 11.06
C HIS A 428 -6.56 -10.76 9.58
N ALA A 429 -7.56 -11.38 8.96
CA ALA A 429 -7.97 -11.02 7.60
C ALA A 429 -8.93 -9.81 7.55
N ASN A 430 -9.26 -9.23 8.69
CA ASN A 430 -9.99 -7.96 8.86
C ASN A 430 -9.35 -7.18 10.01
N GLY A 431 -8.08 -6.84 9.86
CA GLY A 431 -7.18 -6.40 10.93
C GLY A 431 -7.64 -5.19 11.71
N GLY A 432 -8.54 -4.38 11.17
CA GLY A 432 -9.16 -3.30 11.92
C GLY A 432 -9.96 -3.77 13.15
N LEU A 433 -10.33 -5.06 13.22
CA LEU A 433 -10.90 -5.68 14.42
C LEU A 433 -9.85 -5.86 15.53
N LEU A 434 -8.58 -5.99 15.18
CA LEU A 434 -7.47 -6.22 16.11
C LEU A 434 -6.66 -4.94 16.37
N LEU A 435 -6.93 -3.87 15.63
CA LEU A 435 -6.18 -2.63 15.68
C LEU A 435 -6.30 -1.98 17.06
N LYS A 436 -5.16 -1.78 17.72
CA LYS A 436 -5.04 -1.04 18.97
C LYS A 436 -4.41 0.32 18.69
N ASP A 437 -4.93 1.38 19.31
CA ASP A 437 -4.32 2.70 19.19
C ASP A 437 -2.90 2.72 19.72
N LEU A 438 -2.03 3.48 19.06
CA LEU A 438 -0.68 3.72 19.55
C LEU A 438 -0.73 4.57 20.83
N ARG A 439 0.13 4.23 21.77
CA ARG A 439 0.47 5.09 22.91
C ARG A 439 1.55 6.05 22.43
N LEU A 440 1.13 7.27 22.07
CA LEU A 440 2.03 8.29 21.55
C LEU A 440 2.48 9.21 22.68
N PRO A 441 3.80 9.43 22.87
CA PRO A 441 4.30 10.46 23.78
C PRO A 441 3.89 11.84 23.25
N ASP A 442 3.82 12.85 24.12
CA ASP A 442 3.50 14.20 23.67
C ASP A 442 4.65 14.72 22.78
N PHE A 443 4.36 14.93 21.52
CA PHE A 443 5.36 15.41 20.56
C PHE A 443 5.88 16.81 20.88
N ARG A 444 5.16 17.60 21.71
CA ARG A 444 5.57 18.93 22.16
C ARG A 444 6.81 18.87 23.04
N ASP A 445 7.03 17.74 23.73
CA ASP A 445 8.22 17.56 24.59
C ASP A 445 9.52 17.44 23.78
N TYR A 446 9.41 17.27 22.45
CA TYR A 446 10.53 17.15 21.51
C TYR A 446 10.68 18.42 20.65
N ALA A 447 9.97 19.47 20.98
CA ALA A 447 9.97 20.72 20.22
C ALA A 447 11.36 21.35 20.14
N VAL A 448 11.71 21.83 18.97
CA VAL A 448 12.84 22.74 18.80
C VAL A 448 12.42 24.12 19.31
N GLU A 449 13.19 24.70 20.22
CA GLU A 449 12.95 26.05 20.70
C GLU A 449 13.30 27.05 19.59
N VAL A 450 12.37 27.91 19.21
CA VAL A 450 12.51 28.90 18.14
C VAL A 450 12.31 30.30 18.73
N PRO A 451 13.40 30.96 19.21
CA PRO A 451 13.29 32.29 19.83
C PRO A 451 12.91 33.39 18.83
N ALA A 452 13.20 33.19 17.57
CA ALA A 452 12.75 33.99 16.44
C ALA A 452 12.79 33.13 15.17
N PRO A 453 11.97 33.43 14.14
CA PRO A 453 11.99 32.68 12.90
C PRO A 453 13.39 32.57 12.29
N GLY A 454 13.85 31.34 12.05
CA GLY A 454 15.18 31.04 11.51
C GLY A 454 16.36 31.12 12.49
N ALA A 455 16.11 31.35 13.80
CA ALA A 455 17.17 31.47 14.83
C ALA A 455 17.68 30.11 15.34
N ALA A 456 16.97 29.03 15.06
CA ALA A 456 17.36 27.67 15.45
C ALA A 456 17.58 26.82 14.21
N LEU A 457 18.64 25.99 14.21
CA LEU A 457 18.88 24.97 13.20
C LEU A 457 18.56 23.58 13.77
N ALA A 458 17.91 22.73 12.99
CA ALA A 458 17.70 21.33 13.35
C ALA A 458 17.70 20.41 12.12
N GLU A 459 18.09 19.16 12.35
CA GLU A 459 17.90 18.05 11.43
C GLU A 459 16.49 17.51 11.67
N ALA A 460 15.52 17.86 10.84
CA ALA A 460 14.09 17.60 11.10
C ALA A 460 13.79 16.11 11.31
N THR A 461 14.35 15.23 10.49
CA THR A 461 14.15 13.78 10.63
C THR A 461 14.82 13.22 11.88
N LYS A 462 15.92 13.79 12.37
CA LYS A 462 16.56 13.38 13.61
C LYS A 462 15.70 13.74 14.84
N VAL A 463 15.11 14.93 14.83
CA VAL A 463 14.14 15.35 15.86
C VAL A 463 12.95 14.42 15.86
N LEU A 464 12.42 14.06 14.69
CA LEU A 464 11.38 13.04 14.56
C LEU A 464 11.85 11.68 15.11
N GLY A 465 13.09 11.28 14.82
CA GLY A 465 13.70 10.04 15.31
C GLY A 465 13.75 9.96 16.85
N GLN A 466 14.02 11.08 17.53
CA GLN A 466 13.98 11.15 18.99
C GLN A 466 12.57 10.88 19.52
N TRP A 467 11.54 11.46 18.93
CA TRP A 467 10.15 11.17 19.28
C TRP A 467 9.76 9.71 18.97
N LEU A 468 10.15 9.20 17.80
CA LEU A 468 9.89 7.82 17.39
C LEU A 468 10.56 6.80 18.31
N THR A 469 11.69 7.15 18.95
CA THR A 469 12.33 6.31 19.97
C THR A 469 11.35 5.93 21.07
N ASP A 470 10.63 6.90 21.62
CA ASP A 470 9.66 6.67 22.67
C ASP A 470 8.35 6.07 22.13
N VAL A 471 7.96 6.38 20.89
CA VAL A 471 6.87 5.65 20.21
C VAL A 471 7.18 4.16 20.15
N VAL A 472 8.38 3.76 19.75
CA VAL A 472 8.83 2.36 19.71
C VAL A 472 8.82 1.73 21.11
N ARG A 473 9.37 2.42 22.14
CA ARG A 473 9.37 1.92 23.53
C ARG A 473 7.98 1.64 24.06
N LEU A 474 7.04 2.52 23.78
CA LEU A 474 5.65 2.41 24.25
C LEU A 474 4.82 1.39 23.47
N ASN A 475 5.24 1.01 22.27
CA ASN A 475 4.48 0.15 21.35
C ASN A 475 5.34 -0.99 20.79
N SER A 476 6.10 -1.65 21.66
CA SER A 476 7.09 -2.68 21.28
C SER A 476 6.52 -3.95 20.64
N ASP A 477 5.20 -4.14 20.66
CA ASP A 477 4.47 -5.26 20.06
C ASP A 477 3.47 -4.85 18.97
N ASN A 478 3.42 -3.54 18.62
CA ASN A 478 2.37 -2.99 17.77
C ASN A 478 2.87 -1.97 16.73
N PHE A 479 4.16 -1.63 16.72
CA PHE A 479 4.74 -0.64 15.82
C PHE A 479 6.10 -1.12 15.29
N ARG A 480 6.31 -0.98 13.97
CA ARG A 480 7.59 -1.27 13.29
C ARG A 480 7.97 -0.18 12.31
N ILE A 481 9.27 -0.04 12.10
CA ILE A 481 9.88 0.82 11.08
C ILE A 481 10.45 -0.08 10.00
N PHE A 482 10.13 0.22 8.74
CA PHE A 482 10.63 -0.48 7.58
C PHE A 482 11.46 0.49 6.72
N GLY A 483 12.56 0.00 6.13
CA GLY A 483 13.39 0.81 5.26
C GLY A 483 14.39 -0.04 4.46
N PRO A 484 14.85 0.45 3.28
CA PRO A 484 15.81 -0.27 2.46
C PRO A 484 17.27 0.06 2.88
N ASP A 485 17.63 -0.20 4.16
CA ASP A 485 18.92 0.14 4.77
C ASP A 485 19.17 1.66 4.92
N GLU A 486 18.08 2.41 5.08
CA GLU A 486 18.15 3.89 5.06
C GLU A 486 17.77 4.55 6.38
N THR A 487 17.43 3.80 7.44
CA THR A 487 17.00 4.37 8.72
C THR A 487 18.08 5.28 9.33
N ALA A 488 19.32 4.84 9.36
CA ALA A 488 20.43 5.66 9.86
C ALA A 488 20.75 6.82 8.91
N SER A 489 20.81 6.55 7.60
CA SER A 489 21.09 7.58 6.59
C SER A 489 20.01 8.68 6.54
N ASN A 490 18.76 8.33 6.83
CA ASN A 490 17.65 9.29 6.96
C ASN A 490 17.60 9.98 8.33
N ARG A 491 18.68 9.86 9.14
CA ARG A 491 18.81 10.47 10.47
C ARG A 491 17.77 9.99 11.49
N LEU A 492 17.23 8.77 11.33
CA LEU A 492 16.36 8.15 12.32
C LEU A 492 17.13 7.29 13.34
N GLN A 493 18.47 7.30 13.34
CA GLN A 493 19.28 6.50 14.26
C GLN A 493 18.97 6.67 15.76
N PRO A 494 18.35 7.76 16.28
CA PRO A 494 17.94 7.78 17.69
C PRO A 494 17.02 6.61 18.07
N VAL A 495 16.28 6.00 17.12
CA VAL A 495 15.41 4.84 17.40
C VAL A 495 16.22 3.63 17.91
N PHE A 496 17.50 3.54 17.56
CA PHE A 496 18.38 2.47 18.02
C PHE A 496 18.74 2.56 19.52
N GLU A 497 18.37 3.63 20.21
CA GLU A 497 18.41 3.69 21.68
C GLU A 497 17.28 2.85 22.33
N ALA A 498 16.23 2.54 21.59
CA ALA A 498 15.07 1.79 22.07
C ALA A 498 14.99 0.36 21.51
N THR A 499 15.64 0.10 20.39
CA THR A 499 15.49 -1.16 19.65
C THR A 499 16.69 -1.37 18.72
N ASP A 500 16.80 -2.59 18.20
CA ASP A 500 17.74 -2.94 17.13
C ASP A 500 16.99 -3.28 15.85
N LYS A 501 17.74 -3.55 14.79
CA LYS A 501 17.26 -4.14 13.53
C LYS A 501 16.99 -5.64 13.75
N GLN A 502 15.82 -6.11 13.35
CA GLN A 502 15.49 -7.53 13.43
C GLN A 502 16.27 -8.34 12.39
N TRP A 503 17.08 -9.27 12.88
CA TRP A 503 17.93 -10.11 12.05
C TRP A 503 18.03 -11.53 12.61
N ASN A 504 17.65 -12.53 11.82
CA ASN A 504 17.69 -13.95 12.21
C ASN A 504 18.60 -14.80 11.32
N ALA A 505 19.45 -14.16 10.51
CA ALA A 505 20.56 -14.84 9.83
C ALA A 505 21.79 -14.94 10.75
N GLU A 506 22.95 -15.18 10.18
CA GLU A 506 24.20 -15.30 10.92
C GLU A 506 24.67 -13.94 11.48
N PHE A 507 25.28 -13.93 12.66
CA PHE A 507 25.91 -12.80 13.31
C PHE A 507 27.42 -12.98 13.34
N PHE A 508 28.17 -11.93 13.01
CA PHE A 508 29.65 -11.94 13.07
C PHE A 508 30.20 -11.27 14.34
N GLY A 509 29.33 -10.74 15.18
CA GLY A 509 29.66 -10.12 16.47
C GLY A 509 29.48 -8.59 16.47
N PRO A 510 29.35 -7.98 17.66
CA PRO A 510 28.97 -6.56 17.81
C PRO A 510 30.00 -5.55 17.27
N GLU A 511 31.24 -5.97 17.03
CA GLU A 511 32.25 -5.11 16.39
C GLU A 511 32.02 -4.92 14.87
N VAL A 512 31.20 -5.79 14.28
CA VAL A 512 30.93 -5.83 12.84
C VAL A 512 29.42 -5.59 12.58
N ASP A 513 28.57 -6.22 13.39
CA ASP A 513 27.11 -6.23 13.24
C ASP A 513 26.48 -5.27 14.28
N ASP A 514 26.69 -3.99 14.11
CA ASP A 514 26.11 -2.97 14.98
C ASP A 514 24.59 -2.89 14.78
N HIS A 515 23.88 -2.72 15.89
CA HIS A 515 22.40 -2.61 15.92
C HIS A 515 21.64 -3.80 15.32
N LEU A 516 22.17 -5.02 15.32
CA LEU A 516 21.44 -6.23 14.93
C LEU A 516 21.01 -7.02 16.17
N ALA A 517 19.76 -7.48 16.18
CA ALA A 517 19.23 -8.38 17.19
C ALA A 517 18.24 -9.39 16.60
N ARG A 518 18.04 -10.51 17.31
CA ARG A 518 17.03 -11.53 16.90
C ARG A 518 15.62 -10.95 16.85
N ALA A 519 15.32 -9.98 17.70
CA ALA A 519 14.03 -9.32 17.80
C ALA A 519 14.23 -7.82 17.89
N GLY A 520 13.98 -7.13 16.81
CA GLY A 520 14.03 -5.67 16.71
C GLY A 520 12.71 -5.09 16.19
N ARG A 521 12.58 -3.77 16.25
CA ARG A 521 11.41 -3.06 15.71
C ARG A 521 11.70 -2.36 14.38
N VAL A 522 12.97 -2.33 13.98
CA VAL A 522 13.40 -1.89 12.65
C VAL A 522 13.64 -3.13 11.80
N VAL A 523 13.08 -3.16 10.59
CA VAL A 523 13.25 -4.26 9.64
C VAL A 523 13.74 -3.68 8.33
N GLU A 524 14.98 -3.98 7.98
CA GLU A 524 15.64 -3.42 6.81
C GLU A 524 16.10 -4.50 5.84
N MET A 525 15.82 -4.26 4.58
CA MET A 525 16.35 -5.02 3.46
C MET A 525 16.47 -4.08 2.27
N LEU A 526 17.59 -4.08 1.57
CA LEU A 526 17.79 -3.24 0.37
C LEU A 526 16.89 -3.73 -0.78
N SER A 527 15.61 -3.54 -0.55
CA SER A 527 14.52 -3.81 -1.49
C SER A 527 13.25 -3.10 -1.01
N GLU A 528 12.90 -2.02 -1.67
CA GLU A 528 11.69 -1.24 -1.41
C GLU A 528 10.43 -2.11 -1.57
N HIS A 529 10.42 -3.03 -2.53
CA HIS A 529 9.32 -3.99 -2.69
C HIS A 529 9.08 -4.82 -1.41
N GLN A 530 10.15 -5.26 -0.74
CA GLN A 530 9.99 -6.03 0.50
C GLN A 530 9.49 -5.16 1.64
N CYS A 531 10.08 -3.99 1.82
CA CYS A 531 9.68 -3.05 2.86
C CYS A 531 8.21 -2.64 2.72
N GLN A 532 7.78 -2.35 1.50
CA GLN A 532 6.38 -2.03 1.19
C GLN A 532 5.45 -3.23 1.49
N GLY A 533 5.76 -4.41 0.96
CA GLY A 533 4.92 -5.58 1.13
C GLY A 533 4.84 -6.05 2.59
N TRP A 534 5.94 -5.97 3.33
CA TRP A 534 5.94 -6.24 4.77
C TRP A 534 5.06 -5.26 5.54
N LEU A 535 5.20 -3.96 5.28
CA LEU A 535 4.36 -2.96 5.93
C LEU A 535 2.89 -3.13 5.58
N GLU A 536 2.54 -3.36 4.32
CA GLU A 536 1.14 -3.59 3.92
C GLU A 536 0.54 -4.80 4.66
N GLY A 537 1.21 -5.96 4.65
CA GLY A 537 0.74 -7.15 5.38
C GLY A 537 0.59 -6.91 6.88
N TYR A 538 1.51 -6.14 7.47
CA TYR A 538 1.50 -5.76 8.88
C TYR A 538 0.31 -4.86 9.25
N LEU A 539 0.02 -3.84 8.42
CA LEU A 539 -1.12 -2.95 8.60
C LEU A 539 -2.46 -3.70 8.42
N LEU A 540 -2.55 -4.53 7.38
CA LEU A 540 -3.76 -5.29 7.05
C LEU A 540 -4.16 -6.30 8.14
N THR A 541 -3.22 -6.68 9.01
CA THR A 541 -3.45 -7.56 10.17
C THR A 541 -3.58 -6.81 11.51
N GLY A 542 -3.74 -5.48 11.47
CA GLY A 542 -4.11 -4.67 12.64
C GLY A 542 -2.93 -4.13 13.44
N ARG A 543 -1.83 -3.83 12.79
CA ARG A 543 -0.61 -3.24 13.36
C ARG A 543 -0.36 -1.83 12.81
N HIS A 544 0.67 -1.16 13.31
CA HIS A 544 1.10 0.17 12.88
C HIS A 544 2.54 0.17 12.42
N GLY A 545 2.88 1.06 11.47
CA GLY A 545 4.26 1.21 11.05
C GLY A 545 4.48 2.42 10.15
N LEU A 546 5.74 2.61 9.80
CA LEU A 546 6.15 3.58 8.79
C LEU A 546 7.20 2.97 7.86
N PHE A 547 7.26 3.51 6.65
CA PHE A 547 8.31 3.21 5.67
C PHE A 547 9.12 4.48 5.42
N ASN A 548 10.41 4.45 5.79
CA ASN A 548 11.35 5.50 5.46
C ASN A 548 12.14 5.14 4.21
N CYS A 549 12.28 6.08 3.28
CA CYS A 549 12.93 5.86 1.99
C CYS A 549 13.50 7.17 1.44
N TYR A 550 14.54 7.07 0.60
CA TYR A 550 14.95 8.19 -0.23
C TYR A 550 13.86 8.55 -1.22
N GLU A 551 13.64 9.84 -1.42
CA GLU A 551 12.57 10.35 -2.27
C GLU A 551 12.63 9.79 -3.70
N ALA A 552 13.81 9.73 -4.30
CA ALA A 552 13.96 9.25 -5.66
C ALA A 552 13.68 7.74 -5.83
N PHE A 553 13.91 6.93 -4.80
CA PHE A 553 13.80 5.48 -4.92
C PHE A 553 12.43 4.93 -4.55
N ILE A 554 11.58 5.74 -3.93
CA ILE A 554 10.21 5.31 -3.63
C ILE A 554 9.41 4.94 -4.90
N HIS A 555 9.81 5.42 -6.06
CA HIS A 555 9.23 5.03 -7.35
C HIS A 555 9.28 3.53 -7.63
N ILE A 556 10.21 2.80 -7.00
CA ILE A 556 10.31 1.35 -7.14
C ILE A 556 9.02 0.66 -6.72
N ILE A 557 8.23 1.29 -5.81
CA ILE A 557 6.96 0.69 -5.31
C ILE A 557 5.70 1.39 -5.85
N ASP A 558 5.78 2.18 -6.89
CA ASP A 558 4.64 2.91 -7.47
C ASP A 558 3.42 2.01 -7.69
N SER A 559 3.62 0.81 -8.24
CA SER A 559 2.52 -0.11 -8.51
C SER A 559 1.94 -0.74 -7.24
N MET A 560 2.77 -1.10 -6.28
CA MET A 560 2.33 -1.62 -4.97
C MET A 560 1.53 -0.55 -4.20
N PHE A 561 2.06 0.67 -4.13
CA PHE A 561 1.32 1.82 -3.57
C PHE A 561 -0.05 2.00 -4.24
N ASN A 562 -0.10 1.98 -5.58
CA ASN A 562 -1.34 2.10 -6.34
C ASN A 562 -2.36 1.02 -5.96
N GLN A 563 -1.89 -0.22 -5.81
CA GLN A 563 -2.70 -1.35 -5.39
C GLN A 563 -3.27 -1.13 -3.98
N HIS A 564 -2.42 -0.76 -3.01
CA HIS A 564 -2.83 -0.51 -1.63
C HIS A 564 -3.85 0.65 -1.53
N ALA A 565 -3.61 1.76 -2.23
CA ALA A 565 -4.54 2.89 -2.27
C ALA A 565 -5.92 2.50 -2.86
N LYS A 566 -5.94 1.64 -3.87
CA LYS A 566 -7.20 1.10 -4.43
C LYS A 566 -7.90 0.14 -3.45
N TRP A 567 -7.14 -0.69 -2.75
CA TRP A 567 -7.67 -1.56 -1.69
C TRP A 567 -8.35 -0.72 -0.61
N LEU A 568 -7.69 0.31 -0.09
CA LEU A 568 -8.26 1.21 0.92
C LEU A 568 -9.53 1.90 0.42
N LYS A 569 -9.51 2.39 -0.83
CA LYS A 569 -10.69 3.01 -1.43
C LYS A 569 -11.89 2.07 -1.45
N VAL A 570 -11.69 0.81 -1.89
CA VAL A 570 -12.77 -0.18 -1.95
C VAL A 570 -13.25 -0.54 -0.55
N THR A 571 -12.34 -0.76 0.40
CA THR A 571 -12.70 -1.11 1.79
C THR A 571 -13.49 -0.01 2.50
N ASN A 572 -13.29 1.27 2.16
CA ASN A 572 -14.09 2.39 2.68
C ASN A 572 -15.60 2.24 2.37
N HIS A 573 -15.95 1.54 1.31
CA HIS A 573 -17.34 1.31 0.89
C HIS A 573 -17.88 -0.07 1.29
N ILE A 574 -17.10 -0.89 2.01
CA ILE A 574 -17.51 -2.22 2.48
C ILE A 574 -17.86 -2.15 3.97
N PRO A 575 -19.16 -2.28 4.35
CA PRO A 575 -19.61 -2.02 5.72
C PRO A 575 -19.01 -2.93 6.79
N TRP A 576 -18.62 -4.16 6.43
CA TRP A 576 -18.06 -5.13 7.36
C TRP A 576 -16.54 -5.04 7.50
N ARG A 577 -15.84 -4.41 6.56
CA ARG A 577 -14.40 -4.12 6.70
C ARG A 577 -14.18 -3.02 7.75
N ARG A 578 -13.21 -3.25 8.63
CA ARG A 578 -12.86 -2.27 9.67
C ARG A 578 -11.63 -1.47 9.24
N PRO A 579 -11.62 -0.15 9.50
CA PRO A 579 -10.48 0.69 9.18
C PRO A 579 -9.19 0.19 9.84
N ILE A 580 -8.12 0.14 9.06
CA ILE A 580 -6.77 -0.19 9.51
C ILE A 580 -5.95 1.08 9.77
N ALA A 581 -4.77 0.94 10.37
CA ALA A 581 -3.80 2.03 10.48
C ALA A 581 -3.39 2.53 9.08
N SER A 582 -3.11 3.83 8.98
CA SER A 582 -2.64 4.41 7.72
C SER A 582 -1.26 3.90 7.32
N LEU A 583 -1.03 3.80 6.03
CA LEU A 583 0.30 3.61 5.46
C LEU A 583 1.03 4.95 5.49
N ASN A 584 2.17 5.02 6.20
CA ASN A 584 2.91 6.26 6.37
C ASN A 584 4.28 6.16 5.71
N TYR A 585 4.54 7.02 4.72
CA TYR A 585 5.87 7.22 4.15
C TYR A 585 6.55 8.41 4.79
N LEU A 586 7.83 8.25 5.10
CA LEU A 586 8.78 9.34 5.35
C LEU A 586 9.78 9.35 4.21
N LEU A 587 9.66 10.30 3.32
CA LEU A 587 10.58 10.49 2.20
C LEU A 587 11.60 11.55 2.59
N SER A 588 12.85 11.14 2.60
CA SER A 588 13.97 12.00 2.96
C SER A 588 15.07 11.89 1.92
N SER A 589 16.22 12.49 2.16
CA SER A 589 17.25 12.59 1.12
C SER A 589 16.67 13.13 -0.19
N HIS A 590 15.83 14.15 -0.06
CA HIS A 590 15.03 14.69 -1.15
C HIS A 590 15.85 15.48 -2.19
N VAL A 591 15.27 15.71 -3.34
CA VAL A 591 15.91 16.25 -4.55
C VAL A 591 16.84 17.43 -4.29
N TRP A 592 16.46 18.40 -3.44
CA TRP A 592 17.22 19.63 -3.21
C TRP A 592 18.48 19.45 -2.36
N ARG A 593 18.71 18.26 -1.81
CA ARG A 593 19.85 17.91 -0.95
C ARG A 593 20.61 16.69 -1.47
N GLN A 594 20.42 16.37 -2.75
CA GLN A 594 21.13 15.32 -3.49
C GLN A 594 22.06 15.90 -4.57
N ASP A 595 22.55 17.10 -4.34
CA ASP A 595 23.46 17.85 -5.20
C ASP A 595 24.79 17.12 -5.47
N HIS A 596 25.21 16.22 -4.57
CA HIS A 596 26.45 15.46 -4.64
C HIS A 596 26.32 14.06 -5.27
N ASN A 597 25.13 13.44 -5.24
CA ASN A 597 24.90 12.08 -5.74
C ASN A 597 24.52 12.02 -7.22
N GLY A 598 24.26 13.16 -7.86
CA GLY A 598 23.89 13.24 -9.26
C GLY A 598 22.42 12.86 -9.56
N PHE A 599 22.08 12.87 -10.84
CA PHE A 599 20.70 12.79 -11.31
C PHE A 599 19.91 11.55 -10.85
N SER A 600 20.57 10.43 -10.59
CA SER A 600 19.88 9.19 -10.17
C SER A 600 19.21 9.28 -8.78
N HIS A 601 19.61 10.24 -7.96
CA HIS A 601 19.05 10.51 -6.64
C HIS A 601 18.10 11.73 -6.62
N GLN A 602 17.80 12.30 -7.80
CA GLN A 602 17.13 13.57 -7.95
C GLN A 602 15.79 13.39 -8.68
N ASP A 603 14.78 12.84 -8.00
CA ASP A 603 13.45 12.66 -8.56
C ASP A 603 12.35 12.84 -7.49
N PRO A 604 11.59 13.94 -7.50
CA PRO A 604 10.46 14.18 -6.61
C PRO A 604 9.12 13.70 -7.18
N GLY A 605 9.10 12.95 -8.28
CA GLY A 605 7.90 12.67 -9.08
C GLY A 605 6.90 11.70 -8.47
N PHE A 606 7.25 10.98 -7.39
CA PHE A 606 6.30 10.09 -6.73
C PHE A 606 5.03 10.80 -6.27
N ILE A 607 5.16 12.04 -5.80
CA ILE A 607 4.02 12.86 -5.37
C ILE A 607 3.03 13.08 -6.52
N ASP A 608 3.50 13.27 -7.75
CA ASP A 608 2.65 13.43 -8.94
C ASP A 608 1.81 12.19 -9.21
N HIS A 609 2.35 10.99 -8.93
CA HIS A 609 1.59 9.76 -9.00
C HIS A 609 0.54 9.68 -7.87
N VAL A 610 0.92 10.01 -6.64
CA VAL A 610 0.06 9.92 -5.43
C VAL A 610 -1.20 10.77 -5.59
N VAL A 611 -1.09 12.02 -6.01
CA VAL A 611 -2.23 12.95 -6.12
C VAL A 611 -3.29 12.53 -7.16
N ASN A 612 -2.99 11.57 -8.02
CA ASN A 612 -3.94 11.00 -8.98
C ASN A 612 -4.82 9.89 -8.37
N LYS A 613 -4.59 9.48 -7.13
CA LYS A 613 -5.41 8.48 -6.44
C LYS A 613 -6.66 9.12 -5.83
N SER A 614 -7.55 8.28 -5.30
CA SER A 614 -8.78 8.78 -4.68
C SER A 614 -8.45 9.76 -3.55
N ALA A 615 -9.10 10.91 -3.59
CA ALA A 615 -9.05 11.93 -2.55
C ALA A 615 -9.45 11.41 -1.17
N GLU A 616 -10.21 10.31 -1.11
CA GLU A 616 -10.65 9.69 0.14
C GLU A 616 -9.50 9.03 0.92
N VAL A 617 -8.41 8.65 0.23
CA VAL A 617 -7.36 7.82 0.83
C VAL A 617 -5.96 8.39 0.78
N VAL A 618 -5.67 9.45 0.01
CA VAL A 618 -4.30 9.99 -0.11
C VAL A 618 -4.14 11.35 0.54
N ARG A 619 -2.96 11.58 1.15
CA ARG A 619 -2.53 12.83 1.76
C ARG A 619 -1.06 13.07 1.45
N VAL A 620 -0.68 14.30 1.16
CA VAL A 620 0.71 14.70 0.88
C VAL A 620 1.07 15.92 1.72
N TYR A 621 2.11 15.80 2.52
CA TYR A 621 2.57 16.82 3.44
C TYR A 621 4.03 17.21 3.15
N LEU A 622 4.29 18.51 3.14
CA LEU A 622 5.60 19.12 2.94
C LEU A 622 5.95 20.06 4.10
N PRO A 623 6.21 19.53 5.30
CA PRO A 623 6.53 20.35 6.47
C PRO A 623 7.85 21.11 6.24
N PRO A 624 7.88 22.45 6.48
CA PRO A 624 9.02 23.28 6.21
C PRO A 624 10.12 23.22 7.29
N ASP A 625 9.84 22.66 8.47
CA ASP A 625 10.77 22.58 9.61
C ASP A 625 10.47 21.42 10.57
N ALA A 626 11.28 21.24 11.61
CA ALA A 626 11.17 20.12 12.54
C ALA A 626 9.87 20.14 13.37
N ASN A 627 9.42 21.32 13.83
CA ASN A 627 8.21 21.43 14.64
C ASN A 627 6.96 21.09 13.82
N THR A 628 6.89 21.54 12.58
CA THR A 628 5.82 21.17 11.67
C THR A 628 5.86 19.68 11.28
N LEU A 629 7.07 19.08 11.17
CA LEU A 629 7.22 17.65 10.93
C LEU A 629 6.69 16.82 12.11
N LEU A 630 7.02 17.16 13.34
CA LEU A 630 6.51 16.49 14.55
C LEU A 630 4.98 16.53 14.61
N SER A 631 4.39 17.72 14.43
CA SER A 631 2.93 17.89 14.42
C SER A 631 2.25 17.08 13.31
N THR A 632 2.85 17.04 12.11
CA THR A 632 2.34 16.28 10.98
C THR A 632 2.42 14.77 11.25
N TYR A 633 3.53 14.27 11.80
CA TYR A 633 3.70 12.83 12.06
C TYR A 633 2.83 12.31 13.20
N ASP A 634 2.59 13.09 14.26
CA ASP A 634 1.61 12.73 15.29
C ASP A 634 0.22 12.53 14.66
N HIS A 635 -0.20 13.46 13.78
CA HIS A 635 -1.43 13.32 13.03
C HIS A 635 -1.44 12.07 12.12
N CYS A 636 -0.37 11.81 11.37
CA CYS A 636 -0.27 10.67 10.47
C CYS A 636 -0.37 9.33 11.22
N LEU A 637 0.32 9.17 12.35
CA LEU A 637 0.30 7.95 13.14
C LEU A 637 -1.05 7.70 13.84
N ARG A 638 -1.84 8.75 14.09
CA ARG A 638 -3.22 8.62 14.62
C ARG A 638 -4.24 8.32 13.53
N SER A 639 -3.93 8.63 12.28
CA SER A 639 -4.85 8.49 11.17
C SER A 639 -5.10 7.02 10.81
N ARG A 640 -6.26 6.76 10.22
CA ARG A 640 -6.66 5.42 9.75
C ARG A 640 -7.14 5.50 8.32
N GLN A 641 -6.91 4.44 7.57
CA GLN A 641 -7.43 4.24 6.22
C GLN A 641 -6.88 5.23 5.17
N TYR A 642 -5.69 5.82 5.45
CA TYR A 642 -5.01 6.71 4.52
C TYR A 642 -3.66 6.17 4.05
N VAL A 643 -3.17 6.73 2.97
CA VAL A 643 -1.76 6.74 2.61
C VAL A 643 -1.27 8.17 2.81
N ASN A 644 -0.38 8.35 3.77
CA ASN A 644 0.25 9.63 4.08
C ASN A 644 1.65 9.65 3.47
N VAL A 645 1.93 10.62 2.63
CA VAL A 645 3.27 10.88 2.08
C VAL A 645 3.81 12.15 2.71
N VAL A 646 4.91 12.03 3.45
CA VAL A 646 5.56 13.17 4.12
C VAL A 646 6.97 13.29 3.57
N VAL A 647 7.31 14.44 2.96
CA VAL A 647 8.67 14.74 2.49
C VAL A 647 9.31 15.74 3.43
N SER A 648 10.52 15.43 3.93
CA SER A 648 11.22 16.27 4.88
C SER A 648 12.74 16.13 4.78
N GLY A 649 13.47 17.22 5.07
CA GLY A 649 14.91 17.27 5.04
C GLY A 649 15.57 16.57 6.24
N LYS A 650 16.72 15.97 5.98
CA LYS A 650 17.59 15.35 7.00
C LYS A 650 18.78 16.21 7.38
N GLN A 651 19.07 17.24 6.61
CA GLN A 651 20.19 18.15 6.83
C GLN A 651 19.81 19.27 7.82
N PRO A 652 20.78 19.89 8.50
CA PRO A 652 20.50 21.07 9.31
C PRO A 652 19.77 22.15 8.51
N HIS A 653 18.61 22.58 9.01
CA HIS A 653 17.73 23.56 8.34
C HIS A 653 17.14 24.53 9.36
N PRO A 654 16.93 25.81 8.99
CA PRO A 654 16.29 26.78 9.89
C PRO A 654 14.88 26.36 10.29
N ASN A 655 14.55 26.56 11.56
CA ASN A 655 13.20 26.40 12.08
C ASN A 655 12.53 27.77 12.17
N PHE A 656 11.28 27.84 11.71
CA PHE A 656 10.57 29.11 11.50
C PHE A 656 9.44 29.33 12.49
N LEU A 657 8.80 28.28 12.96
CA LEU A 657 7.61 28.31 13.80
C LEU A 657 7.89 27.72 15.19
N THR A 658 7.42 28.38 16.23
CA THR A 658 7.31 27.74 17.55
C THR A 658 6.36 26.53 17.45
N MET A 659 6.40 25.63 18.44
CA MET A 659 5.53 24.45 18.40
C MET A 659 4.05 24.80 18.35
N ASP A 660 3.59 25.81 19.08
CA ASP A 660 2.18 26.23 19.07
C ASP A 660 1.78 26.81 17.70
N GLU A 661 2.65 27.60 17.09
CA GLU A 661 2.41 28.11 15.71
C GLU A 661 2.44 26.98 14.69
N ALA A 662 3.34 26.01 14.85
CA ALA A 662 3.43 24.83 13.99
C ALA A 662 2.15 23.97 14.05
N ILE A 663 1.63 23.71 15.25
CA ILE A 663 0.35 23.01 15.45
C ILE A 663 -0.79 23.76 14.76
N ALA A 664 -0.88 25.07 14.99
CA ALA A 664 -1.93 25.89 14.37
C ALA A 664 -1.81 25.93 12.85
N HIS A 665 -0.60 25.97 12.31
CA HIS A 665 -0.31 25.95 10.88
C HIS A 665 -0.63 24.60 10.23
N CYS A 666 -0.15 23.48 10.81
CA CYS A 666 -0.44 22.13 10.34
C CYS A 666 -1.94 21.79 10.40
N THR A 667 -2.64 22.23 11.44
CA THR A 667 -4.11 22.06 11.55
C THR A 667 -4.84 22.73 10.39
N ARG A 668 -4.40 23.91 9.95
CA ARG A 668 -4.94 24.58 8.77
C ARG A 668 -4.43 23.98 7.45
N GLY A 669 -3.24 23.41 7.45
CA GLY A 669 -2.54 22.84 6.29
C GLY A 669 -2.00 23.88 5.31
N VAL A 670 -2.45 25.12 5.38
CA VAL A 670 -1.98 26.30 4.64
C VAL A 670 -2.18 27.55 5.50
N GLY A 671 -1.26 28.52 5.43
CA GLY A 671 -1.37 29.72 6.23
C GLY A 671 -0.52 30.87 5.72
N ILE A 672 -0.98 32.09 6.05
CA ILE A 672 -0.25 33.34 5.84
C ILE A 672 0.72 33.50 7.01
N TRP A 673 2.00 33.70 6.70
CA TRP A 673 3.02 34.07 7.69
C TRP A 673 3.19 35.59 7.69
N GLU A 674 2.42 36.27 8.57
CA GLU A 674 2.36 37.71 8.63
C GLU A 674 3.74 38.35 8.90
N TRP A 675 4.59 37.70 9.73
CA TRP A 675 5.93 38.16 10.05
C TRP A 675 6.87 38.19 8.82
N ALA A 676 6.60 37.35 7.79
CA ALA A 676 7.39 37.27 6.55
C ALA A 676 6.87 38.24 5.47
N GLY A 677 5.63 38.69 5.59
CA GLY A 677 4.99 39.65 4.66
C GLY A 677 5.32 41.10 4.92
N THR A 678 4.92 41.97 3.98
CA THR A 678 4.98 43.44 4.07
C THR A 678 3.63 44.09 3.75
N GLU A 679 2.55 43.28 3.60
CA GLU A 679 1.21 43.83 3.37
C GLU A 679 0.71 44.60 4.61
N GLU A 680 0.02 45.71 4.37
CA GLU A 680 -0.64 46.43 5.45
C GLU A 680 -1.92 45.72 5.90
N TYR A 681 -2.15 45.63 7.20
CA TYR A 681 -3.33 44.97 7.75
C TYR A 681 -4.62 45.52 7.12
N GLY A 682 -5.42 44.61 6.55
CA GLY A 682 -6.66 44.92 5.90
C GLY A 682 -6.54 45.47 4.47
N CYS A 683 -5.34 45.52 3.90
CA CYS A 683 -5.10 45.86 2.48
C CYS A 683 -4.89 44.57 1.67
N GLU A 684 -5.23 44.61 0.39
CA GLU A 684 -4.89 43.54 -0.54
C GLU A 684 -3.41 43.66 -0.93
N PRO A 685 -2.60 42.56 -0.89
CA PRO A 685 -1.20 42.64 -1.28
C PRO A 685 -1.04 42.96 -2.78
N ASP A 686 0.15 43.41 -3.19
CA ASP A 686 0.49 43.59 -4.61
C ASP A 686 0.88 42.22 -5.24
N VAL A 687 1.45 41.31 -4.43
CA VAL A 687 1.90 39.98 -4.85
C VAL A 687 1.82 38.99 -3.69
N VAL A 688 1.57 37.70 -4.00
CA VAL A 688 1.70 36.59 -3.07
C VAL A 688 2.99 35.82 -3.39
N LEU A 689 3.86 35.65 -2.39
CA LEU A 689 4.93 34.67 -2.39
C LEU A 689 4.44 33.43 -1.67
N ALA A 690 4.32 32.31 -2.36
CA ALA A 690 3.89 31.04 -1.80
C ALA A 690 5.02 30.01 -1.82
N SER A 691 5.02 29.09 -0.85
CA SER A 691 6.02 28.03 -0.77
C SER A 691 5.42 26.71 -0.26
N ALA A 692 6.01 25.58 -0.70
CA ALA A 692 5.78 24.25 -0.16
C ALA A 692 7.05 23.42 -0.23
N GLY A 693 7.47 22.88 0.92
CA GLY A 693 8.74 22.19 1.15
C GLY A 693 9.77 23.08 1.87
N ASP A 694 10.77 22.46 2.47
CA ASP A 694 11.78 23.13 3.32
C ASP A 694 12.67 24.11 2.52
N VAL A 695 13.37 23.61 1.49
CA VAL A 695 14.26 24.43 0.66
C VAL A 695 13.50 25.50 -0.14
N PRO A 696 12.37 25.21 -0.80
CA PRO A 696 11.55 26.25 -1.42
C PRO A 696 11.11 27.35 -0.44
N THR A 697 10.80 26.98 0.82
CA THR A 697 10.41 27.94 1.84
C THR A 697 11.58 28.84 2.24
N LEU A 698 12.76 28.29 2.38
CA LEU A 698 13.99 29.07 2.65
C LEU A 698 14.25 30.10 1.55
N GLU A 699 14.19 29.70 0.29
CA GLU A 699 14.42 30.57 -0.85
C GLU A 699 13.34 31.66 -1.02
N ALA A 700 12.07 31.29 -0.79
CA ALA A 700 10.97 32.25 -0.82
C ALA A 700 11.06 33.29 0.32
N LEU A 701 11.49 32.89 1.52
CA LEU A 701 11.75 33.82 2.65
C LEU A 701 12.92 34.77 2.32
N ALA A 702 13.99 34.23 1.75
CA ALA A 702 15.12 35.05 1.34
C ALA A 702 14.74 36.05 0.22
N ALA A 703 13.86 35.64 -0.70
CA ALA A 703 13.30 36.54 -1.70
C ALA A 703 12.42 37.63 -1.07
N ALA A 704 11.59 37.28 -0.07
CA ALA A 704 10.78 38.26 0.68
C ALA A 704 11.67 39.29 1.40
N ASP A 705 12.79 38.86 2.01
CA ASP A 705 13.77 39.75 2.64
C ASP A 705 14.41 40.72 1.62
N LEU A 706 14.81 40.24 0.44
CA LEU A 706 15.32 41.08 -0.64
C LEU A 706 14.30 42.08 -1.14
N LEU A 707 13.05 41.68 -1.31
CA LEU A 707 11.97 42.60 -1.72
C LEU A 707 11.72 43.66 -0.64
N ARG A 708 11.72 43.29 0.63
CA ARG A 708 11.58 44.23 1.75
C ARG A 708 12.70 45.28 1.77
N GLN A 709 13.94 44.87 1.45
CA GLN A 709 15.09 45.75 1.43
C GLN A 709 15.09 46.72 0.21
N HIS A 710 14.69 46.25 -0.96
CA HIS A 710 14.85 46.98 -2.19
C HIS A 710 13.56 47.64 -2.71
N ILE A 711 12.41 47.13 -2.30
CA ILE A 711 11.07 47.62 -2.69
C ILE A 711 10.16 47.70 -1.45
N PRO A 712 10.49 48.55 -0.48
CA PRO A 712 9.79 48.59 0.80
C PRO A 712 8.31 48.98 0.72
N GLU A 713 7.90 49.62 -0.38
CA GLU A 713 6.49 49.98 -0.64
C GLU A 713 5.67 48.87 -1.27
N LEU A 714 6.25 47.72 -1.57
CA LEU A 714 5.55 46.57 -2.14
C LEU A 714 4.83 45.79 -1.04
N GLY A 715 3.51 45.65 -1.19
CA GLY A 715 2.72 44.75 -0.33
C GLY A 715 2.91 43.29 -0.72
N VAL A 716 3.73 42.57 0.05
CA VAL A 716 3.97 41.14 -0.14
C VAL A 716 3.22 40.33 0.89
N ARG A 717 2.42 39.38 0.48
CA ARG A 717 1.84 38.32 1.33
C ARG A 717 2.72 37.08 1.23
N PHE A 718 3.13 36.53 2.37
CA PHE A 718 3.86 35.26 2.39
C PHE A 718 2.91 34.12 2.80
N VAL A 719 2.86 33.04 2.00
CA VAL A 719 2.01 31.86 2.23
C VAL A 719 2.86 30.59 2.27
N ASN A 720 2.69 29.77 3.30
CA ASN A 720 3.28 28.44 3.32
C ASN A 720 2.20 27.35 3.26
N VAL A 721 2.46 26.30 2.51
CA VAL A 721 1.57 25.14 2.30
C VAL A 721 2.25 23.90 2.84
N VAL A 722 1.68 23.31 3.90
CA VAL A 722 2.11 22.01 4.44
C VAL A 722 1.32 20.87 3.83
N ASP A 723 0.00 20.99 3.76
CA ASP A 723 -0.89 19.99 3.14
C ASP A 723 -1.22 20.40 1.71
N LEU A 724 -0.60 19.72 0.73
CA LEU A 724 -0.83 20.02 -0.69
C LEU A 724 -2.28 19.85 -1.11
N MET A 725 -3.05 18.98 -0.44
CA MET A 725 -4.43 18.72 -0.79
C MET A 725 -5.33 19.92 -0.51
N ARG A 726 -4.89 20.88 0.32
CA ARG A 726 -5.59 22.16 0.55
C ARG A 726 -5.73 23.01 -0.72
N LEU A 727 -4.82 22.83 -1.68
CA LEU A 727 -4.86 23.58 -2.95
C LEU A 727 -6.01 23.14 -3.86
N GLN A 728 -6.47 21.91 -3.74
CA GLN A 728 -7.62 21.41 -4.51
C GLN A 728 -8.92 22.08 -4.10
N ASP A 729 -9.88 22.08 -5.02
CA ASP A 729 -11.25 22.53 -4.73
C ASP A 729 -11.94 21.58 -3.74
N SER A 730 -12.73 22.13 -2.82
CA SER A 730 -13.46 21.35 -1.83
C SER A 730 -14.45 20.34 -2.42
N SER A 731 -14.83 20.50 -3.69
CA SER A 731 -15.63 19.51 -4.41
C SER A 731 -14.82 18.31 -4.92
N GLU A 732 -13.49 18.40 -4.97
CA GLU A 732 -12.58 17.35 -5.45
C GLU A 732 -11.86 16.62 -4.32
N HIS A 733 -11.60 17.33 -3.21
CA HIS A 733 -10.86 16.73 -2.10
C HIS A 733 -11.46 17.20 -0.76
N PRO A 734 -11.65 16.30 0.24
CA PRO A 734 -12.23 16.65 1.54
C PRO A 734 -11.38 17.68 2.32
N HIS A 735 -10.07 17.76 2.11
CA HIS A 735 -9.20 18.80 2.64
C HIS A 735 -9.16 20.07 1.79
N GLY A 736 -9.69 20.06 0.58
CA GLY A 736 -9.66 21.19 -0.35
C GLY A 736 -10.31 22.43 0.23
N LEU A 737 -9.70 23.59 0.01
CA LEU A 737 -10.30 24.86 0.38
C LEU A 737 -11.52 25.16 -0.49
N SER A 738 -12.54 25.80 0.07
CA SER A 738 -13.55 26.48 -0.75
C SER A 738 -12.91 27.60 -1.57
N ASN A 739 -13.53 28.02 -2.66
CA ASN A 739 -13.01 29.14 -3.47
C ASN A 739 -12.83 30.40 -2.65
N ARG A 740 -13.76 30.70 -1.74
CA ARG A 740 -13.67 31.85 -0.85
C ARG A 740 -12.44 31.77 0.07
N GLU A 741 -12.18 30.62 0.70
CA GLU A 741 -11.01 30.44 1.56
C GLU A 741 -9.71 30.51 0.74
N PHE A 742 -9.71 29.94 -0.46
CA PHE A 742 -8.57 30.02 -1.37
C PHE A 742 -8.26 31.47 -1.76
N ASP A 743 -9.29 32.25 -2.15
CA ASP A 743 -9.15 33.65 -2.51
C ASP A 743 -8.73 34.54 -1.33
N MET A 744 -9.15 34.19 -0.09
CA MET A 744 -8.65 34.86 1.11
C MET A 744 -7.14 34.66 1.33
N VAL A 745 -6.58 33.52 0.95
CA VAL A 745 -5.15 33.22 1.08
C VAL A 745 -4.36 33.72 -0.12
N PHE A 746 -4.78 33.36 -1.34
CA PHE A 746 -4.04 33.58 -2.58
C PHE A 746 -4.52 34.77 -3.40
N THR A 747 -5.58 35.49 -2.97
CA THR A 747 -6.26 36.58 -3.66
C THR A 747 -6.96 36.18 -4.96
N GLU A 748 -7.93 36.99 -5.40
CA GLU A 748 -8.65 36.74 -6.67
C GLU A 748 -7.87 37.16 -7.91
N ALA A 749 -6.98 38.17 -7.80
CA ALA A 749 -6.50 38.90 -8.96
C ALA A 749 -4.99 39.17 -8.96
N LYS A 750 -4.28 38.94 -7.86
CA LYS A 750 -2.86 39.28 -7.77
C LYS A 750 -1.98 38.15 -8.30
N PRO A 751 -0.76 38.47 -8.79
CA PRO A 751 0.22 37.43 -9.12
C PRO A 751 0.59 36.60 -7.90
N VAL A 752 0.71 35.30 -8.08
CA VAL A 752 1.24 34.36 -7.08
C VAL A 752 2.53 33.79 -7.63
N ILE A 753 3.65 33.99 -6.96
CA ILE A 753 4.92 33.34 -7.25
C ILE A 753 5.05 32.18 -6.28
N PHE A 754 5.03 30.96 -6.78
CA PHE A 754 4.97 29.74 -5.97
C PHE A 754 6.30 28.97 -6.07
N ALA A 755 7.04 28.92 -4.99
CA ALA A 755 8.23 28.09 -4.84
C ALA A 755 7.82 26.69 -4.36
N TYR A 756 8.01 25.67 -5.19
CA TYR A 756 7.48 24.33 -4.96
C TYR A 756 8.58 23.27 -4.97
N HIS A 757 8.44 22.28 -4.11
CA HIS A 757 9.39 21.19 -3.93
C HIS A 757 9.59 20.32 -5.19
N GLY A 758 8.51 19.94 -5.84
CA GLY A 758 8.50 18.99 -6.96
C GLY A 758 8.34 19.65 -8.33
N TYR A 759 7.78 18.91 -9.27
CA TYR A 759 7.53 19.41 -10.64
C TYR A 759 6.43 20.47 -10.66
N PRO A 760 6.64 21.63 -11.30
CA PRO A 760 5.68 22.74 -11.33
C PRO A 760 4.27 22.35 -11.81
N TRP A 761 4.16 21.38 -12.70
CA TRP A 761 2.90 20.91 -13.24
C TRP A 761 1.92 20.41 -12.17
N LEU A 762 2.43 19.86 -11.06
CA LEU A 762 1.57 19.36 -9.98
C LEU A 762 0.75 20.50 -9.36
N ILE A 763 1.37 21.63 -9.06
CA ILE A 763 0.63 22.78 -8.50
C ILE A 763 -0.43 23.27 -9.49
N HIS A 764 -0.10 23.41 -10.78
CA HIS A 764 -1.11 23.76 -11.79
C HIS A 764 -2.25 22.75 -11.85
N ARG A 765 -1.96 21.46 -11.73
CA ARG A 765 -3.00 20.41 -11.65
C ARG A 765 -3.89 20.56 -10.40
N LEU A 766 -3.33 20.92 -9.25
CA LEU A 766 -4.11 21.08 -8.02
C LEU A 766 -4.99 22.32 -8.03
N VAL A 767 -4.60 23.38 -8.76
CA VAL A 767 -5.29 24.68 -8.76
C VAL A 767 -6.08 24.98 -10.04
N TYR A 768 -6.13 24.08 -11.02
CA TYR A 768 -6.73 24.35 -12.35
C TYR A 768 -8.19 24.79 -12.33
N ARG A 769 -8.92 24.56 -11.23
CA ARG A 769 -10.31 25.01 -11.04
C ARG A 769 -10.43 26.34 -10.32
N ARG A 770 -9.31 26.92 -9.88
CA ARG A 770 -9.32 28.19 -9.17
C ARG A 770 -9.53 29.38 -10.12
N SER A 771 -10.18 30.40 -9.62
CA SER A 771 -10.48 31.62 -10.41
C SER A 771 -9.24 32.36 -10.90
N ASN A 772 -8.12 32.24 -10.16
CA ASN A 772 -6.85 32.91 -10.45
C ASN A 772 -5.74 32.00 -10.94
N ASP A 773 -6.04 30.80 -11.42
CA ASP A 773 -5.04 29.79 -11.84
C ASP A 773 -4.02 30.33 -12.86
N ALA A 774 -4.46 31.16 -13.81
CA ALA A 774 -3.59 31.80 -14.80
C ALA A 774 -2.57 32.81 -14.21
N ARG A 775 -2.71 33.20 -12.93
CA ARG A 775 -1.82 34.13 -12.23
C ARG A 775 -0.86 33.43 -11.26
N ILE A 776 -0.97 32.12 -11.14
CA ILE A 776 -0.08 31.30 -10.33
C ILE A 776 1.11 30.89 -11.19
N HIS A 777 2.29 31.41 -10.84
CA HIS A 777 3.54 31.15 -11.51
C HIS A 777 4.41 30.28 -10.61
N VAL A 778 4.63 29.03 -11.01
CA VAL A 778 5.29 28.02 -10.20
C VAL A 778 6.75 27.86 -10.61
N ARG A 779 7.64 27.86 -9.63
CA ARG A 779 9.03 27.43 -9.73
C ARG A 779 9.20 26.15 -8.93
N GLY A 780 9.88 25.18 -9.50
CA GLY A 780 10.12 23.87 -8.91
C GLY A 780 11.18 23.12 -9.69
N TYR A 781 11.30 21.83 -9.43
CA TYR A 781 12.29 20.98 -10.09
C TYR A 781 12.00 20.85 -11.60
N LYS A 782 13.05 20.94 -12.41
CA LYS A 782 13.00 20.88 -13.90
C LYS A 782 13.94 19.85 -14.49
N GLU A 783 14.40 18.93 -13.70
CA GLU A 783 15.42 17.93 -14.04
C GLU A 783 16.78 18.55 -14.41
N GLU A 784 17.04 19.74 -13.91
CA GLU A 784 18.34 20.36 -14.01
C GLU A 784 19.11 20.12 -12.72
N GLY A 785 20.18 19.35 -12.79
CA GLY A 785 21.03 19.01 -11.65
C GLY A 785 21.99 17.91 -12.02
N THR A 786 23.08 17.88 -11.31
CA THR A 786 24.12 16.89 -11.39
C THR A 786 24.96 17.05 -10.13
N THR A 787 26.24 16.72 -10.13
CA THR A 787 27.11 17.06 -9.01
C THR A 787 27.37 18.56 -9.00
N THR A 788 26.88 19.26 -7.96
CA THR A 788 26.99 20.71 -7.78
C THR A 788 26.93 21.07 -6.28
N THR A 789 26.47 22.27 -5.92
CA THR A 789 26.22 22.70 -4.54
C THR A 789 24.75 22.91 -4.27
N PRO A 790 24.27 22.91 -3.01
CA PRO A 790 22.85 23.07 -2.70
C PRO A 790 22.22 24.32 -3.31
N PHE A 791 22.91 25.47 -3.31
CA PHE A 791 22.36 26.69 -3.90
C PHE A 791 22.43 26.69 -5.42
N ASP A 792 23.51 26.17 -6.02
CA ASP A 792 23.56 26.04 -7.48
C ASP A 792 22.47 25.07 -8.00
N MET A 793 22.13 24.05 -7.24
CA MET A 793 21.02 23.16 -7.54
C MET A 793 19.69 23.93 -7.68
N VAL A 794 19.35 24.80 -6.74
CA VAL A 794 18.13 25.62 -6.86
C VAL A 794 18.23 26.66 -7.95
N MET A 795 19.45 27.20 -8.23
CA MET A 795 19.64 28.12 -9.36
C MET A 795 19.47 27.48 -10.72
N LEU A 796 19.94 26.25 -10.91
CA LEU A 796 19.75 25.49 -12.15
C LEU A 796 18.26 25.31 -12.46
N ASN A 797 17.44 25.18 -11.43
CA ASN A 797 16.00 25.00 -11.52
C ASN A 797 15.21 26.32 -11.45
N ASP A 798 15.85 27.49 -11.45
CA ASP A 798 15.24 28.83 -11.34
C ASP A 798 14.35 29.00 -10.09
N LEU A 799 14.69 28.31 -9.01
CA LEU A 799 13.96 28.36 -7.72
C LEU A 799 14.63 29.29 -6.72
N ASP A 800 15.82 29.78 -7.03
CA ASP A 800 16.63 30.59 -6.13
C ASP A 800 15.99 31.95 -5.81
N ARG A 801 16.36 32.53 -4.66
CA ARG A 801 15.86 33.80 -4.15
C ARG A 801 15.97 34.96 -5.13
N PHE A 802 17.01 35.00 -5.94
CA PHE A 802 17.21 36.05 -6.93
C PHE A 802 16.23 35.91 -8.10
N HIS A 803 15.99 34.68 -8.55
CA HIS A 803 15.03 34.43 -9.62
C HIS A 803 13.60 34.73 -9.19
N LEU A 804 13.25 34.35 -7.93
CA LEU A 804 11.94 34.69 -7.37
C LEU A 804 11.68 36.19 -7.30
N VAL A 805 12.71 37.01 -6.98
CA VAL A 805 12.63 38.47 -7.04
C VAL A 805 12.44 38.95 -8.49
N ILE A 806 13.16 38.36 -9.46
CA ILE A 806 12.97 38.67 -10.90
C ILE A 806 11.52 38.40 -11.31
N ASP A 807 10.95 37.25 -10.91
CA ASP A 807 9.56 36.94 -11.24
C ASP A 807 8.57 37.94 -10.64
N VAL A 808 8.78 38.39 -9.41
CA VAL A 808 7.95 39.47 -8.83
C VAL A 808 8.04 40.76 -9.66
N ILE A 809 9.25 41.21 -10.03
CA ILE A 809 9.44 42.41 -10.83
C ILE A 809 8.76 42.30 -12.21
N ASP A 810 8.88 41.15 -12.84
CA ASP A 810 8.34 40.91 -14.18
C ASP A 810 6.80 40.73 -14.19
N ARG A 811 6.21 40.26 -13.09
CA ARG A 811 4.76 39.91 -12.98
C ARG A 811 3.90 41.01 -12.37
N VAL A 812 4.46 41.85 -11.50
CA VAL A 812 3.70 42.95 -10.89
C VAL A 812 3.69 44.15 -11.82
N PRO A 813 2.53 44.59 -12.35
CA PRO A 813 2.44 45.52 -13.50
C PRO A 813 3.15 46.87 -13.34
N LYS A 814 3.41 47.31 -12.10
CA LYS A 814 4.02 48.60 -11.81
C LYS A 814 5.55 48.58 -11.73
N LEU A 815 6.15 47.37 -11.61
CA LEU A 815 7.56 47.25 -11.22
C LEU A 815 8.53 47.21 -12.39
N GLY A 816 8.22 46.59 -13.50
CA GLY A 816 9.14 46.25 -14.57
C GLY A 816 10.09 47.40 -15.01
N ALA A 817 9.57 48.50 -15.51
CA ALA A 817 10.40 49.62 -15.92
C ALA A 817 11.08 50.36 -14.74
N ARG A 818 10.37 50.47 -13.61
CA ARG A 818 10.85 51.21 -12.43
C ARG A 818 12.03 50.51 -11.76
N TYR A 819 12.01 49.17 -11.70
CA TYR A 819 13.00 48.36 -11.03
C TYR A 819 13.88 47.52 -11.98
N ALA A 820 14.06 47.96 -13.25
CA ALA A 820 14.87 47.27 -14.24
C ALA A 820 16.33 47.11 -13.78
N ALA A 821 16.88 48.09 -13.06
CA ALA A 821 18.23 48.00 -12.51
C ALA A 821 18.35 46.93 -11.40
N LEU A 822 17.35 46.83 -10.51
CA LEU A 822 17.30 45.79 -9.52
C LEU A 822 17.17 44.40 -10.16
N ARG A 823 16.30 44.28 -11.17
CA ARG A 823 16.21 43.06 -11.96
C ARG A 823 17.53 42.60 -12.52
N GLN A 824 18.30 43.54 -13.12
CA GLN A 824 19.61 43.22 -13.65
C GLN A 824 20.57 42.84 -12.52
N GLN A 825 20.56 43.52 -11.39
CA GLN A 825 21.35 43.15 -10.20
C GLN A 825 21.10 41.72 -9.76
N MET A 826 19.84 41.26 -9.76
CA MET A 826 19.49 39.85 -9.41
C MET A 826 20.09 38.88 -10.45
N VAL A 827 20.07 39.19 -11.71
CA VAL A 827 20.77 38.39 -12.75
C VAL A 827 22.26 38.33 -12.49
N ASP A 828 22.89 39.48 -12.18
CA ASP A 828 24.33 39.57 -11.93
C ASP A 828 24.71 38.80 -10.67
N ASN A 829 23.86 38.80 -9.61
CA ASN A 829 24.06 38.01 -8.39
C ASN A 829 24.05 36.51 -8.69
N ARG A 830 23.14 36.05 -9.55
CA ARG A 830 23.11 34.63 -9.98
C ARG A 830 24.39 34.23 -10.72
N ILE A 831 24.86 35.10 -11.63
CA ILE A 831 26.10 34.87 -12.36
C ILE A 831 27.28 34.78 -11.38
N HIS A 832 27.39 35.73 -10.45
CA HIS A 832 28.44 35.78 -9.46
C HIS A 832 28.44 34.54 -8.54
N ALA A 833 27.28 34.10 -8.04
CA ALA A 833 27.14 32.90 -7.25
C ALA A 833 27.63 31.66 -8.00
N ARG A 834 27.24 31.50 -9.27
CA ARG A 834 27.69 30.37 -10.11
C ARG A 834 29.18 30.38 -10.42
N GLU A 835 29.77 31.56 -10.63
CA GLU A 835 31.21 31.72 -10.83
C GLU A 835 31.95 31.31 -9.56
N TYR A 836 31.48 31.77 -8.39
CA TYR A 836 32.03 31.39 -7.10
C TYR A 836 31.98 29.88 -6.87
N THR A 837 30.83 29.25 -7.10
CA THR A 837 30.65 27.80 -6.97
C THR A 837 31.61 27.01 -7.85
N ARG A 838 31.79 27.45 -9.11
CA ARG A 838 32.74 26.79 -10.05
C ARG A 838 34.20 26.94 -9.65
N GLU A 839 34.55 28.04 -9.01
CA GLU A 839 35.93 28.32 -8.58
C GLU A 839 36.26 27.64 -7.25
N HIS A 840 35.31 27.59 -6.29
CA HIS A 840 35.55 27.17 -4.92
C HIS A 840 34.96 25.82 -4.55
N GLY A 841 34.01 25.27 -5.33
CA GLY A 841 33.33 24.03 -5.01
C GLY A 841 32.36 24.14 -3.83
N ASP A 842 31.93 25.37 -3.50
CA ASP A 842 31.06 25.68 -2.36
C ASP A 842 30.12 26.83 -2.73
N ASP A 843 29.04 27.01 -1.95
CA ASP A 843 28.11 28.12 -2.14
C ASP A 843 28.68 29.44 -1.65
N LEU A 844 28.26 30.52 -2.29
CA LEU A 844 28.63 31.87 -1.92
C LEU A 844 28.31 32.13 -0.43
N PRO A 845 29.26 32.58 0.42
CA PRO A 845 29.04 32.71 1.87
C PRO A 845 27.82 33.53 2.26
N GLU A 846 27.49 34.60 1.55
CA GLU A 846 26.32 35.43 1.82
C GLU A 846 24.99 34.67 1.58
N VAL A 847 25.01 33.68 0.69
CA VAL A 847 23.85 32.84 0.40
C VAL A 847 23.77 31.71 1.41
N ARG A 848 24.87 30.99 1.61
CA ARG A 848 24.94 29.84 2.53
C ARG A 848 24.60 30.23 3.97
N ASN A 849 25.11 31.39 4.43
CA ASN A 849 24.91 31.85 5.79
C ASN A 849 23.73 32.82 5.96
N TRP A 850 22.84 32.90 4.96
CA TRP A 850 21.68 33.76 5.06
C TRP A 850 20.76 33.31 6.19
N VAL A 851 20.33 34.25 7.02
CA VAL A 851 19.35 34.05 8.07
C VAL A 851 18.29 35.14 8.02
N TRP A 852 17.11 34.83 8.45
CA TRP A 852 16.02 35.80 8.54
C TRP A 852 16.42 37.00 9.42
N PRO A 853 16.03 38.25 9.06
CA PRO A 853 16.54 39.45 9.77
C PRO A 853 16.32 39.43 11.27
N ALA A 854 15.21 38.90 11.78
CA ALA A 854 14.94 38.81 13.23
C ALA A 854 15.91 37.85 13.97
N ALA A 855 16.53 36.92 13.27
CA ALA A 855 17.50 35.97 13.83
C ALA A 855 18.93 36.48 13.87
N ARG A 856 19.27 37.52 13.10
CA ARG A 856 20.69 37.97 12.89
C ARG A 856 21.45 38.33 14.17
N GLY A 857 20.74 38.78 15.22
CA GLY A 857 21.40 39.12 16.51
C GLY A 857 21.48 37.95 17.49
N LEU A 858 20.71 36.89 17.26
CA LEU A 858 20.57 35.75 18.17
C LEU A 858 21.55 34.61 17.84
N ILE A 859 21.96 34.49 16.59
CA ILE A 859 22.86 33.43 16.13
C ILE A 859 24.34 33.76 16.40
N ALA A 860 24.73 35.05 16.54
CA ALA A 860 26.11 35.47 16.72
C ALA A 860 26.74 35.01 18.05
N ASP A 861 25.94 34.64 19.04
CA ASP A 861 26.37 34.20 20.38
C ASP A 861 26.37 32.66 20.56
N SER A 862 25.96 31.91 19.58
CA SER A 862 25.83 30.46 19.74
C SER A 862 26.88 29.70 18.91
N SER A 863 27.34 28.55 19.45
CA SER A 863 28.19 27.54 18.78
C SER A 863 27.66 27.03 17.43
N VAL A 864 26.51 27.54 16.96
CA VAL A 864 25.83 27.23 15.71
C VAL A 864 26.66 27.64 14.48
N ALA A 865 27.49 28.70 14.58
CA ALA A 865 28.43 29.04 13.53
C ALA A 865 29.49 27.94 13.28
N ALA A 866 29.81 27.15 14.31
CA ALA A 866 30.71 26.00 14.19
C ALA A 866 30.06 24.79 13.51
N THR A 867 28.74 24.58 13.72
CA THR A 867 27.99 23.45 13.11
C THR A 867 27.74 23.66 11.62
N LEU A 868 27.55 24.90 11.17
CA LEU A 868 27.46 25.24 9.74
C LEU A 868 28.82 25.08 9.02
N ALA A 869 29.92 25.22 9.73
CA ALA A 869 31.27 25.08 9.17
C ALA A 869 31.77 23.61 9.10
N THR A 870 31.13 22.69 9.82
CA THR A 870 31.51 21.27 9.87
C THR A 870 30.50 20.35 9.16
N GLY A 871 29.56 20.91 8.41
CA GLY A 871 28.56 20.17 7.61
C GLY A 871 29.14 19.57 6.32
N GLY A 872 30.29 18.98 6.41
CA GLY A 872 30.92 18.13 5.43
C GLY A 872 31.25 16.81 6.09
N ASP A 873 30.62 15.75 5.61
CA ASP A 873 31.08 14.38 5.65
C ASP A 873 31.25 13.69 7.01
N ASN A 874 30.26 12.90 7.35
CA ASN A 874 30.47 11.51 7.74
C ASN A 874 29.19 10.74 7.40
N GLU A 875 29.24 9.98 6.28
CA GLU A 875 28.30 8.90 5.98
C GLU A 875 28.30 7.82 7.06
#